data_9deb78a57822dc56fecba640c33b4af4
#
_entry.id   9deb78a57822dc56fecba640c33b4af4
#
_cell.length_a   1.000
_cell.length_b   1.000
_cell.length_c   1.000
_cell.angle_alpha   90.00
_cell.angle_beta   90.00
_cell.angle_gamma   90.00
#
_symmetry.space_group_name_H-M   'P 1'
#
loop_
_entity.id
_entity.type
_entity.pdbx_description
1 polymer ?
#
loop_
_entity_poly.entity_id
_entity_poly.type
_entity_poly.pdbx_seq_one_letter_code
_entity_poly.pdbx_strand_id
1 'polypeptide(L)'
;MRTIALVAAVLVSTAALADTTTRYTMLFQDRPGGSQITTVRADGRIDVDMSYRNNGRGPDIKEHSRFAPDGTLVSFQATGKSTFGAPISESYALRGHQAQWRSLADHGEATVTAPAVYVPVDSSFEAFAVIVRAALRQRENRIAALPGGELTVRRVLDGKLQSSGHSAAVALYAIIGIDTQPDFVWLTADSNPRFFALVIPGYARIIEQGWEAQSAELERLQAQAEHDWLHELAVRLAHRAVDPIVIRNVRVFDSQNARLLPAHDVYVYRGRIAALYPAGSTALAASVIEGSGRVLMPALFDMHAHEDTWNLLLQMAGGVTTSRDMGNDNTRLQEIISQLDAGEIVGPRIIPCGFIEGDSPYSASGGFRVKDLQGARDAVDWYAQHDYHQIKIYNSFHPEWVQETAAYAHRHGMRVSGHVPAFMRSEEAIRAGYDEIQHINQLMLTFVVGPKDDTRTLARFYLLAEHLDSLDLSSQRVTDLVELMKRHGTVLDTTLTAFESSFTQKQGEISPSYAAVAGHVPVAVQRAWHKNSMNLTEQNAARYRGAYEKMVQFVGQLYRAGVPLEAGTDGIAGFTLHRELELYVRAGMAPAEALQIATWNGARFTGRLGELGSIEPGKRADLILIDGDPTANISDIRRISLVMKDGVTYLPSEVYEAIGVKRFVDPPAFQLARRADAP
;
A
#
# COMPACT_ATOMS: atom_id res chain seq x y z
N MET A 1 -17.12 -81.80 31.60
CA MET A 1 -16.98 -80.94 30.41
C MET A 1 -16.71 -79.54 30.89
N ARG A 2 -15.48 -79.12 30.80
CA ARG A 2 -15.06 -77.73 31.18
C ARG A 2 -14.90 -76.93 29.89
N THR A 3 -15.71 -75.92 29.69
CA THR A 3 -15.67 -74.99 28.56
C THR A 3 -14.60 -73.96 28.83
N ILE A 4 -13.57 -73.93 28.00
CA ILE A 4 -12.53 -72.87 28.04
C ILE A 4 -13.02 -71.73 27.11
N ALA A 5 -13.26 -70.55 27.71
CA ALA A 5 -13.54 -69.29 26.91
C ALA A 5 -12.22 -68.68 26.51
N LEU A 6 -11.97 -68.58 25.21
CA LEU A 6 -10.82 -67.82 24.66
C LEU A 6 -11.16 -66.35 24.57
N VAL A 7 -10.50 -65.50 25.37
CA VAL A 7 -10.57 -64.04 25.24
C VAL A 7 -9.55 -63.62 24.20
N ALA A 8 -10.00 -63.22 23.02
CA ALA A 8 -9.15 -62.58 22.03
C ALA A 8 -8.94 -61.10 22.41
N ALA A 9 -7.73 -60.74 22.84
CA ALA A 9 -7.33 -59.37 23.01
C ALA A 9 -7.04 -58.76 21.63
N VAL A 10 -7.88 -57.83 21.20
CA VAL A 10 -7.62 -56.98 20.02
C VAL A 10 -6.60 -55.94 20.42
N LEU A 11 -5.36 -56.14 20.03
CA LEU A 11 -4.32 -55.09 20.08
C LEU A 11 -4.63 -54.08 18.96
N VAL A 12 -5.27 -52.95 19.33
CA VAL A 12 -5.33 -51.78 18.47
C VAL A 12 -3.92 -51.16 18.50
N SER A 13 -3.13 -51.42 17.49
CA SER A 13 -1.88 -50.72 17.29
C SER A 13 -2.23 -49.26 16.88
N THR A 14 -2.14 -48.33 17.78
CA THR A 14 -2.08 -46.90 17.44
C THR A 14 -0.77 -46.68 16.70
N ALA A 15 -0.82 -46.69 15.37
CA ALA A 15 0.30 -46.16 14.60
C ALA A 15 0.56 -44.74 15.06
N ALA A 16 1.68 -44.50 15.68
CA ALA A 16 2.11 -43.13 16.00
C ALA A 16 2.22 -42.39 14.68
N LEU A 17 1.43 -41.32 14.50
CA LEU A 17 1.57 -40.42 13.37
C LEU A 17 3.00 -39.88 13.39
N ALA A 18 3.71 -40.00 12.27
CA ALA A 18 5.05 -39.43 12.14
C ALA A 18 4.93 -37.91 11.88
N ASP A 19 5.94 -37.15 12.29
CA ASP A 19 6.05 -35.76 11.92
C ASP A 19 6.04 -35.59 10.40
N THR A 20 5.27 -34.64 9.91
CA THR A 20 5.21 -34.31 8.47
C THR A 20 5.79 -32.93 8.24
N THR A 21 6.79 -32.82 7.37
CA THR A 21 7.43 -31.54 7.06
C THR A 21 7.16 -31.17 5.61
N THR A 22 6.65 -29.96 5.41
CA THR A 22 6.45 -29.33 4.10
C THR A 22 7.35 -28.10 3.98
N ARG A 23 7.97 -27.95 2.81
CA ARG A 23 8.84 -26.82 2.49
C ARG A 23 8.18 -25.95 1.45
N TYR A 24 8.38 -24.65 1.55
CA TYR A 24 7.86 -23.65 0.62
C TYR A 24 9.00 -22.77 0.13
N THR A 25 9.02 -22.51 -1.17
CA THR A 25 9.94 -21.56 -1.81
C THR A 25 9.24 -20.20 -1.91
N MET A 26 9.96 -19.13 -1.60
CA MET A 26 9.49 -17.75 -1.81
C MET A 26 10.20 -17.16 -3.01
N LEU A 27 9.42 -16.72 -3.99
CA LEU A 27 9.89 -16.14 -5.25
C LEU A 27 9.50 -14.66 -5.27
N PHE A 28 10.45 -13.81 -5.59
CA PHE A 28 10.24 -12.41 -5.92
C PHE A 28 10.63 -12.21 -7.38
N GLN A 29 9.66 -11.98 -8.25
CA GLN A 29 9.86 -11.97 -9.70
C GLN A 29 10.70 -13.18 -10.18
N ASP A 30 10.24 -14.38 -9.96
CA ASP A 30 10.87 -15.66 -10.34
C ASP A 30 12.24 -15.95 -9.67
N ARG A 31 12.73 -15.10 -8.75
CA ARG A 31 13.98 -15.35 -8.04
C ARG A 31 13.72 -15.85 -6.62
N PRO A 32 14.37 -16.94 -6.21
CA PRO A 32 14.29 -17.37 -4.81
C PRO A 32 14.84 -16.28 -3.88
N GLY A 33 14.01 -15.85 -2.92
CA GLY A 33 14.37 -14.85 -1.92
C GLY A 33 14.22 -15.34 -0.48
N GLY A 34 13.68 -16.55 -0.28
CA GLY A 34 13.49 -17.11 1.06
C GLY A 34 12.76 -18.43 1.06
N SER A 35 12.40 -18.89 2.26
CA SER A 35 11.69 -20.14 2.45
C SER A 35 10.83 -20.13 3.71
N GLN A 36 9.82 -20.99 3.73
CA GLN A 36 9.09 -21.41 4.93
C GLN A 36 9.18 -22.93 5.08
N ILE A 37 9.38 -23.41 6.28
CA ILE A 37 9.35 -24.83 6.63
C ILE A 37 8.27 -25.02 7.67
N THR A 38 7.21 -25.76 7.34
CA THR A 38 6.12 -26.12 8.25
C THR A 38 6.22 -27.57 8.64
N THR A 39 6.28 -27.88 9.95
CA THR A 39 6.30 -29.25 10.48
C THR A 39 5.05 -29.48 11.33
N VAL A 40 4.20 -30.37 10.87
CA VAL A 40 3.07 -30.89 11.66
C VAL A 40 3.58 -32.07 12.49
N ARG A 41 3.59 -31.92 13.80
CA ARG A 41 4.07 -32.93 14.74
C ARG A 41 3.05 -34.05 14.94
N ALA A 42 3.53 -35.17 15.37
CA ALA A 42 2.70 -36.35 15.69
C ALA A 42 1.59 -36.07 16.73
N ASP A 43 1.80 -35.06 17.60
CA ASP A 43 0.82 -34.59 18.60
C ASP A 43 -0.10 -33.47 18.10
N GLY A 44 -0.07 -33.16 16.79
CA GLY A 44 -0.89 -32.15 16.16
C GLY A 44 -0.39 -30.70 16.31
N ARG A 45 0.77 -30.47 16.93
CA ARG A 45 1.43 -29.15 16.94
C ARG A 45 1.90 -28.80 15.52
N ILE A 46 1.93 -27.49 15.22
CA ILE A 46 2.52 -26.94 14.00
C ILE A 46 3.68 -26.04 14.41
N ASP A 47 4.86 -26.39 13.91
CA ASP A 47 6.08 -25.58 14.05
C ASP A 47 6.44 -24.99 12.68
N VAL A 48 6.73 -23.69 12.60
CA VAL A 48 7.13 -23.02 11.37
C VAL A 48 8.45 -22.27 11.57
N ASP A 49 9.33 -22.36 10.57
CA ASP A 49 10.54 -21.55 10.45
C ASP A 49 10.48 -20.81 9.10
N MET A 50 10.38 -19.49 9.12
CA MET A 50 10.21 -18.65 7.94
C MET A 50 11.25 -17.55 7.89
N SER A 51 11.89 -17.38 6.74
CA SER A 51 12.75 -16.22 6.49
C SER A 51 12.80 -15.87 5.01
N TYR A 52 12.86 -14.57 4.72
CA TYR A 52 13.09 -14.10 3.36
C TYR A 52 13.85 -12.77 3.34
N ARG A 53 14.41 -12.43 2.18
CA ARG A 53 15.05 -11.14 1.89
C ARG A 53 14.63 -10.65 0.52
N ASN A 54 14.16 -9.41 0.47
CA ASN A 54 13.96 -8.64 -0.74
C ASN A 54 14.39 -7.20 -0.46
N ASN A 55 15.07 -6.55 -1.39
CA ASN A 55 15.58 -5.18 -1.21
C ASN A 55 16.44 -5.02 0.07
N GLY A 56 17.30 -6.00 0.33
CA GLY A 56 18.21 -6.01 1.49
C GLY A 56 17.54 -6.18 2.87
N ARG A 57 16.26 -6.49 2.93
CA ARG A 57 15.50 -6.62 4.19
C ARG A 57 14.44 -7.72 4.14
N GLY A 58 13.97 -8.16 5.30
CA GLY A 58 12.94 -9.18 5.45
C GLY A 58 12.95 -9.76 6.86
N PRO A 59 11.83 -10.37 7.31
CA PRO A 59 11.71 -10.95 8.63
C PRO A 59 12.39 -12.31 8.76
N ASP A 60 12.66 -12.69 10.00
CA ASP A 60 12.95 -14.05 10.44
C ASP A 60 11.91 -14.42 11.51
N ILE A 61 11.10 -15.43 11.31
CA ILE A 61 10.02 -15.82 12.23
C ILE A 61 10.09 -17.31 12.54
N LYS A 62 10.03 -17.63 13.83
CA LYS A 62 9.80 -18.99 14.34
C LYS A 62 8.46 -19.02 15.06
N GLU A 63 7.61 -19.96 14.67
CA GLU A 63 6.24 -20.06 15.16
C GLU A 63 5.94 -21.44 15.71
N HIS A 64 5.15 -21.49 16.79
CA HIS A 64 4.67 -22.71 17.42
C HIS A 64 3.19 -22.59 17.74
N SER A 65 2.38 -23.48 17.15
CA SER A 65 0.93 -23.50 17.33
C SER A 65 0.45 -24.85 17.87
N ARG A 66 -0.50 -24.82 18.82
CA ARG A 66 -1.16 -26.03 19.35
C ARG A 66 -2.66 -25.92 19.21
N PHE A 67 -3.28 -27.03 18.90
CA PHE A 67 -4.70 -27.13 18.67
C PHE A 67 -5.36 -28.16 19.59
N ALA A 68 -6.61 -27.91 19.97
CA ALA A 68 -7.48 -28.89 20.59
C ALA A 68 -7.95 -29.92 19.53
N PRO A 69 -8.50 -31.08 19.96
CA PRO A 69 -8.96 -32.12 19.03
C PRO A 69 -10.04 -31.65 18.02
N ASP A 70 -10.82 -30.63 18.37
CA ASP A 70 -11.80 -30.00 17.48
C ASP A 70 -11.15 -28.98 16.50
N GLY A 71 -9.83 -28.80 16.60
CA GLY A 71 -9.04 -27.88 15.78
C GLY A 71 -9.09 -26.41 16.24
N THR A 72 -9.57 -26.13 17.44
CA THR A 72 -9.47 -24.80 18.06
C THR A 72 -8.01 -24.49 18.40
N LEU A 73 -7.52 -23.31 18.01
CA LEU A 73 -6.19 -22.85 18.40
C LEU A 73 -6.13 -22.60 19.92
N VAL A 74 -5.33 -23.34 20.65
CA VAL A 74 -5.20 -23.22 22.12
C VAL A 74 -3.93 -22.52 22.57
N SER A 75 -2.88 -22.51 21.74
CA SER A 75 -1.72 -21.66 21.97
C SER A 75 -1.01 -21.31 20.68
N PHE A 76 -0.44 -20.12 20.65
CA PHE A 76 0.41 -19.60 19.59
C PHE A 76 1.61 -18.89 20.20
N GLN A 77 2.78 -19.04 19.60
CA GLN A 77 3.99 -18.30 19.93
C GLN A 77 4.73 -17.96 18.66
N ALA A 78 5.15 -16.70 18.51
CA ALA A 78 6.05 -16.26 17.45
C ALA A 78 7.24 -15.50 18.06
N THR A 79 8.44 -15.79 17.55
CA THR A 79 9.69 -15.12 17.92
C THR A 79 10.53 -14.85 16.69
N GLY A 80 11.43 -13.84 16.77
CA GLY A 80 12.32 -13.56 15.66
C GLY A 80 12.66 -12.09 15.50
N LYS A 81 12.69 -11.62 14.24
CA LYS A 81 12.97 -10.23 13.89
C LYS A 81 12.03 -9.77 12.77
N SER A 82 11.55 -8.54 12.88
CA SER A 82 10.76 -7.88 11.85
C SER A 82 11.61 -7.51 10.62
N THR A 83 10.95 -7.05 9.56
CA THR A 83 11.59 -6.58 8.32
C THR A 83 12.67 -5.51 8.56
N PHE A 84 12.52 -4.67 9.59
CA PHE A 84 13.48 -3.61 9.93
C PHE A 84 14.28 -3.92 11.21
N GLY A 85 14.25 -5.16 11.69
CA GLY A 85 15.13 -5.68 12.73
C GLY A 85 14.62 -5.54 14.17
N ALA A 86 13.41 -5.03 14.42
CA ALA A 86 12.81 -5.07 15.74
C ALA A 86 12.58 -6.53 16.18
N PRO A 87 12.82 -6.86 17.48
CA PRO A 87 12.57 -8.20 17.98
C PRO A 87 11.07 -8.53 17.92
N ILE A 88 10.73 -9.74 17.46
CA ILE A 88 9.38 -10.28 17.50
C ILE A 88 9.23 -11.13 18.76
N SER A 89 8.15 -10.90 19.51
CA SER A 89 7.75 -11.72 20.67
C SER A 89 6.22 -11.64 20.80
N GLU A 90 5.54 -12.67 20.34
CA GLU A 90 4.09 -12.76 20.41
C GLU A 90 3.67 -14.09 21.03
N SER A 91 2.59 -14.06 21.82
CA SER A 91 2.03 -15.24 22.46
C SER A 91 0.51 -15.13 22.61
N TYR A 92 -0.16 -16.28 22.46
CA TYR A 92 -1.58 -16.45 22.73
C TYR A 92 -1.79 -17.76 23.48
N ALA A 93 -2.73 -17.79 24.43
CA ALA A 93 -3.15 -19.00 25.14
C ALA A 93 -4.65 -18.96 25.44
N LEU A 94 -5.33 -20.06 25.16
CA LEU A 94 -6.73 -20.32 25.55
C LEU A 94 -6.76 -21.40 26.61
N ARG A 95 -7.26 -21.10 27.81
CA ARG A 95 -7.43 -22.02 28.94
C ARG A 95 -8.89 -22.07 29.35
N GLY A 96 -9.56 -23.15 29.02
CA GLY A 96 -11.04 -23.21 29.13
C GLY A 96 -11.67 -22.12 28.22
N HIS A 97 -12.34 -21.17 28.83
CA HIS A 97 -12.94 -20.02 28.14
C HIS A 97 -12.13 -18.73 28.24
N GLN A 98 -10.95 -18.73 28.86
CA GLN A 98 -10.13 -17.53 29.04
C GLN A 98 -9.01 -17.51 28.00
N ALA A 99 -9.08 -16.55 27.09
CA ALA A 99 -8.05 -16.24 26.15
C ALA A 99 -7.15 -15.11 26.69
N GLN A 100 -5.84 -15.25 26.54
CA GLN A 100 -4.85 -14.24 26.87
C GLN A 100 -3.86 -14.09 25.74
N TRP A 101 -3.45 -12.86 25.43
CA TRP A 101 -2.45 -12.59 24.41
C TRP A 101 -1.49 -11.49 24.83
N ARG A 102 -0.32 -11.53 24.22
CA ARG A 102 0.71 -10.48 24.32
C ARG A 102 1.46 -10.43 22.99
N SER A 103 1.61 -9.23 22.44
CA SER A 103 2.40 -8.95 21.24
C SER A 103 3.19 -7.64 21.43
N LEU A 104 3.90 -7.20 20.40
CA LEU A 104 4.49 -5.86 20.38
C LEU A 104 3.43 -4.77 20.22
N ALA A 105 2.29 -5.10 19.63
CA ALA A 105 1.20 -4.15 19.40
C ALA A 105 0.32 -3.96 20.65
N ASP A 106 0.03 -5.05 21.38
CA ASP A 106 -0.94 -5.05 22.46
C ASP A 106 -0.76 -6.23 23.42
N HIS A 107 -1.50 -6.18 24.51
CA HIS A 107 -1.74 -7.32 25.41
C HIS A 107 -3.17 -7.24 25.94
N GLY A 108 -3.75 -8.39 26.25
CA GLY A 108 -5.11 -8.40 26.78
C GLY A 108 -5.60 -9.80 27.14
N GLU A 109 -6.85 -9.84 27.58
CA GLU A 109 -7.57 -11.05 27.89
C GLU A 109 -9.06 -10.93 27.46
N ALA A 110 -9.69 -12.06 27.19
CA ALA A 110 -11.10 -12.12 26.83
C ALA A 110 -11.71 -13.44 27.26
N THR A 111 -13.01 -13.41 27.61
CA THR A 111 -13.81 -14.63 27.80
C THR A 111 -14.39 -15.06 26.47
N VAL A 112 -14.03 -16.24 25.99
CA VAL A 112 -14.48 -16.82 24.72
C VAL A 112 -15.70 -17.68 24.99
N THR A 113 -16.89 -17.22 24.59
CA THR A 113 -18.15 -17.92 24.77
C THR A 113 -18.69 -18.59 23.51
N ALA A 114 -18.07 -18.28 22.35
CA ALA A 114 -18.36 -18.86 21.03
C ALA A 114 -17.04 -19.14 20.30
N PRO A 115 -17.05 -19.96 19.23
CA PRO A 115 -15.86 -20.20 18.43
C PRO A 115 -15.21 -18.91 17.96
N ALA A 116 -13.91 -18.78 18.21
CA ALA A 116 -13.12 -17.61 17.82
C ALA A 116 -11.70 -18.04 17.39
N VAL A 117 -11.06 -17.25 16.56
CA VAL A 117 -9.68 -17.45 16.12
C VAL A 117 -8.81 -16.26 16.52
N TYR A 118 -7.63 -16.55 17.04
CA TYR A 118 -6.64 -15.49 17.29
C TYR A 118 -5.99 -15.09 15.97
N VAL A 119 -5.95 -13.78 15.68
CA VAL A 119 -5.29 -13.19 14.53
C VAL A 119 -3.96 -12.61 15.02
N PRO A 120 -2.82 -13.23 14.74
CA PRO A 120 -1.53 -12.72 15.18
C PRO A 120 -1.12 -11.46 14.41
N VAL A 121 -0.28 -10.62 15.02
CA VAL A 121 0.33 -9.45 14.40
C VAL A 121 1.63 -9.80 13.69
N ASP A 122 2.35 -10.79 14.25
CA ASP A 122 3.57 -11.36 13.67
C ASP A 122 3.37 -12.85 13.46
N SER A 123 3.29 -13.29 12.22
CA SER A 123 3.06 -14.70 11.88
C SER A 123 3.75 -15.11 10.59
N SER A 124 3.86 -16.42 10.44
CA SER A 124 4.14 -17.06 9.16
C SER A 124 2.88 -17.10 8.28
N PHE A 125 3.03 -17.52 7.02
CA PHE A 125 1.89 -17.70 6.09
C PHE A 125 0.96 -18.85 6.48
N GLU A 126 1.37 -19.74 7.39
CA GLU A 126 0.51 -20.81 7.92
C GLU A 126 -0.71 -20.23 8.68
N ALA A 127 -0.60 -19.01 9.24
CA ALA A 127 -1.71 -18.35 9.94
C ALA A 127 -2.96 -18.20 9.06
N PHE A 128 -2.83 -17.96 7.75
CA PHE A 128 -3.95 -17.90 6.82
C PHE A 128 -4.70 -19.24 6.75
N ALA A 129 -3.97 -20.35 6.67
CA ALA A 129 -4.58 -21.69 6.67
C ALA A 129 -5.28 -21.99 7.99
N VAL A 130 -4.72 -21.58 9.13
CA VAL A 130 -5.36 -21.70 10.44
C VAL A 130 -6.70 -20.97 10.48
N ILE A 131 -6.75 -19.72 10.00
CA ILE A 131 -7.96 -18.90 9.94
C ILE A 131 -9.01 -19.55 9.03
N VAL A 132 -8.64 -19.95 7.82
CA VAL A 132 -9.55 -20.62 6.88
C VAL A 132 -10.13 -21.89 7.49
N ARG A 133 -9.30 -22.79 8.05
CA ARG A 133 -9.78 -24.01 8.71
C ARG A 133 -10.75 -23.71 9.85
N ALA A 134 -10.47 -22.68 10.65
CA ALA A 134 -11.34 -22.30 11.76
C ALA A 134 -12.69 -21.79 11.26
N ALA A 135 -12.71 -20.94 10.24
CA ALA A 135 -13.95 -20.38 9.67
C ALA A 135 -14.80 -21.44 8.94
N LEU A 136 -14.18 -22.36 8.18
CA LEU A 136 -14.90 -23.43 7.46
C LEU A 136 -15.66 -24.40 8.38
N ARG A 137 -15.34 -24.43 9.66
CA ARG A 137 -16.09 -25.21 10.69
C ARG A 137 -17.33 -24.46 11.20
N GLN A 138 -17.49 -23.19 10.84
CA GLN A 138 -18.56 -22.35 11.31
C GLN A 138 -19.65 -22.16 10.25
N ARG A 139 -20.84 -21.79 10.71
CA ARG A 139 -21.94 -21.44 9.80
C ARG A 139 -21.55 -20.21 8.96
N GLU A 140 -21.86 -20.27 7.67
CA GLU A 140 -21.60 -19.20 6.70
C GLU A 140 -20.11 -18.84 6.57
N ASN A 141 -19.19 -19.72 7.03
CA ASN A 141 -17.75 -19.49 7.05
C ASN A 141 -17.35 -18.17 7.74
N ARG A 142 -18.08 -17.81 8.80
CA ARG A 142 -17.85 -16.60 9.60
C ARG A 142 -17.35 -16.98 10.98
N ILE A 143 -16.34 -16.29 11.49
CA ILE A 143 -15.76 -16.57 12.80
C ILE A 143 -15.35 -15.27 13.50
N ALA A 144 -15.62 -15.20 14.80
CA ALA A 144 -15.13 -14.11 15.63
C ALA A 144 -13.60 -14.11 15.65
N ALA A 145 -12.99 -12.93 15.52
CA ALA A 145 -11.56 -12.73 15.65
C ALA A 145 -11.18 -12.28 17.06
N LEU A 146 -10.05 -12.73 17.56
CA LEU A 146 -9.42 -12.21 18.76
C LEU A 146 -8.19 -11.38 18.39
N PRO A 147 -8.04 -10.20 19.00
CA PRO A 147 -8.80 -9.66 20.12
C PRO A 147 -10.14 -9.04 19.77
N GLY A 148 -10.54 -8.92 18.52
CA GLY A 148 -11.83 -8.34 18.15
C GLY A 148 -12.07 -8.36 16.66
N GLY A 149 -13.35 -8.13 16.30
CA GLY A 149 -13.83 -8.16 14.93
C GLY A 149 -14.41 -9.51 14.53
N GLU A 150 -14.70 -9.64 13.26
CA GLU A 150 -15.23 -10.86 12.64
C GLU A 150 -14.54 -11.06 11.29
N LEU A 151 -14.25 -12.31 10.97
CA LEU A 151 -13.68 -12.71 9.68
C LEU A 151 -14.71 -13.50 8.88
N THR A 152 -14.75 -13.23 7.59
CA THR A 152 -15.53 -14.03 6.64
C THR A 152 -14.57 -14.68 5.65
N VAL A 153 -14.74 -15.99 5.41
CA VAL A 153 -13.94 -16.75 4.43
C VAL A 153 -14.83 -17.13 3.26
N ARG A 154 -14.40 -16.74 2.07
CA ARG A 154 -15.06 -17.08 0.80
C ARG A 154 -14.18 -18.04 0.02
N ARG A 155 -14.69 -19.20 -0.38
CA ARG A 155 -14.05 -20.04 -1.40
C ARG A 155 -14.32 -19.40 -2.76
N VAL A 156 -13.24 -19.00 -3.46
CA VAL A 156 -13.33 -18.20 -4.68
C VAL A 156 -13.36 -19.09 -5.92
N LEU A 157 -12.41 -20.02 -6.03
CA LEU A 157 -12.34 -20.95 -7.15
C LEU A 157 -11.62 -22.25 -6.75
N ASP A 158 -11.77 -23.28 -7.57
CA ASP A 158 -11.04 -24.53 -7.50
C ASP A 158 -10.01 -24.63 -8.62
N GLY A 159 -8.82 -25.11 -8.29
CA GLY A 159 -7.72 -25.35 -9.21
C GLY A 159 -7.27 -26.79 -9.23
N LYS A 160 -6.75 -27.23 -10.36
CA LYS A 160 -6.09 -28.55 -10.50
C LYS A 160 -4.75 -28.36 -11.19
N LEU A 161 -3.68 -28.61 -10.47
CA LEU A 161 -2.32 -28.45 -10.95
C LEU A 161 -1.73 -29.81 -11.36
N GLN A 162 -0.83 -29.77 -12.34
CA GLN A 162 -0.08 -30.92 -12.83
C GLN A 162 1.41 -30.58 -12.84
N SER A 163 2.26 -31.41 -12.25
CA SER A 163 3.71 -31.24 -12.27
C SER A 163 4.40 -32.61 -12.23
N SER A 164 5.26 -32.88 -13.20
CA SER A 164 6.17 -34.08 -13.22
C SER A 164 5.54 -35.40 -12.78
N GLY A 165 4.32 -35.67 -13.25
CA GLY A 165 3.58 -36.91 -12.93
C GLY A 165 2.78 -36.89 -11.63
N HIS A 166 2.76 -35.76 -10.93
CA HIS A 166 1.95 -35.53 -9.74
C HIS A 166 0.81 -34.56 -10.06
N SER A 167 -0.32 -34.69 -9.36
CA SER A 167 -1.43 -33.73 -9.43
C SER A 167 -1.81 -33.27 -8.04
N ALA A 168 -2.14 -31.97 -7.92
CA ALA A 168 -2.69 -31.38 -6.71
C ALA A 168 -4.04 -30.73 -7.02
N ALA A 169 -5.04 -31.00 -6.19
CA ALA A 169 -6.27 -30.24 -6.16
C ALA A 169 -6.10 -29.13 -5.12
N VAL A 170 -6.32 -27.88 -5.53
CA VAL A 170 -6.16 -26.70 -4.68
C VAL A 170 -7.41 -25.83 -4.76
N ALA A 171 -7.62 -24.97 -3.78
CA ALA A 171 -8.71 -24.00 -3.79
C ALA A 171 -8.19 -22.65 -3.33
N LEU A 172 -8.65 -21.59 -4.00
CA LEU A 172 -8.41 -20.21 -3.60
C LEU A 172 -9.46 -19.76 -2.59
N TYR A 173 -9.00 -19.26 -1.47
CA TYR A 173 -9.85 -18.65 -0.45
C TYR A 173 -9.52 -17.18 -0.30
N ALA A 174 -10.56 -16.34 -0.11
CA ALA A 174 -10.42 -14.95 0.29
C ALA A 174 -10.83 -14.82 1.76
N ILE A 175 -10.01 -14.16 2.57
CA ILE A 175 -10.26 -13.84 3.97
C ILE A 175 -10.57 -12.36 4.03
N ILE A 176 -11.75 -11.99 4.53
CA ILE A 176 -12.22 -10.61 4.62
C ILE A 176 -12.25 -10.21 6.10
N GLY A 177 -11.70 -9.04 6.43
CA GLY A 177 -11.68 -8.47 7.77
C GLY A 177 -10.32 -8.52 8.49
N ILE A 178 -9.27 -9.03 7.84
CA ILE A 178 -7.89 -8.92 8.33
C ILE A 178 -7.28 -7.61 7.87
N ASP A 179 -7.46 -7.27 6.60
CA ASP A 179 -6.96 -6.04 5.99
C ASP A 179 -8.10 -5.17 5.44
N THR A 180 -7.77 -4.04 4.85
CA THR A 180 -8.66 -3.15 4.08
C THR A 180 -9.00 -3.70 2.69
N GLN A 181 -8.53 -4.90 2.38
CA GLN A 181 -8.80 -5.66 1.17
C GLN A 181 -8.92 -7.15 1.53
N PRO A 182 -9.48 -8.00 0.67
CA PRO A 182 -9.45 -9.45 0.88
C PRO A 182 -8.01 -9.99 0.81
N ASP A 183 -7.64 -10.87 1.75
CA ASP A 183 -6.39 -11.62 1.69
C ASP A 183 -6.63 -12.96 1.00
N PHE A 184 -5.88 -13.24 -0.05
CA PHE A 184 -6.03 -14.45 -0.84
C PHE A 184 -4.99 -15.52 -0.46
N VAL A 185 -5.45 -16.76 -0.29
CA VAL A 185 -4.59 -17.89 0.01
C VAL A 185 -5.04 -19.16 -0.73
N TRP A 186 -4.08 -19.87 -1.28
CA TRP A 186 -4.29 -21.18 -1.89
C TRP A 186 -4.06 -22.27 -0.87
N LEU A 187 -5.06 -23.12 -0.68
CA LEU A 187 -4.98 -24.30 0.19
C LEU A 187 -5.24 -25.57 -0.62
N THR A 188 -4.83 -26.73 -0.10
CA THR A 188 -5.25 -28.02 -0.66
C THR A 188 -6.78 -28.16 -0.62
N ALA A 189 -7.37 -28.77 -1.65
CA ALA A 189 -8.83 -28.88 -1.77
C ALA A 189 -9.39 -30.16 -1.12
N ASP A 190 -8.86 -30.52 0.06
CA ASP A 190 -9.32 -31.67 0.86
C ASP A 190 -10.17 -31.24 2.06
N SER A 191 -10.61 -32.20 2.88
CA SER A 191 -11.47 -31.94 4.03
C SER A 191 -10.78 -31.25 5.21
N ASN A 192 -9.43 -31.23 5.23
CA ASN A 192 -8.63 -30.50 6.21
C ASN A 192 -7.55 -29.70 5.48
N PRO A 193 -7.93 -28.60 4.81
CA PRO A 193 -7.07 -27.88 3.89
C PRO A 193 -5.81 -27.36 4.59
N ARG A 194 -4.65 -27.64 4.00
CA ARG A 194 -3.35 -27.15 4.45
C ARG A 194 -2.85 -26.04 3.53
N PHE A 195 -1.98 -25.20 4.04
CA PHE A 195 -1.32 -24.16 3.24
C PHE A 195 -0.65 -24.80 2.01
N PHE A 196 -0.86 -24.19 0.83
CA PHE A 196 -0.26 -24.63 -0.42
C PHE A 196 0.52 -23.49 -1.09
N ALA A 197 -0.10 -22.31 -1.23
CA ALA A 197 0.58 -21.14 -1.77
C ALA A 197 -0.09 -19.83 -1.29
N LEU A 198 0.69 -18.77 -1.32
CA LEU A 198 0.21 -17.40 -1.26
C LEU A 198 0.79 -16.64 -2.44
N VAL A 199 -0.06 -15.93 -3.17
CA VAL A 199 0.32 -15.18 -4.36
C VAL A 199 -0.06 -13.72 -4.15
N ILE A 200 0.91 -12.83 -4.37
CA ILE A 200 0.71 -11.40 -4.47
C ILE A 200 1.03 -11.04 -5.93
N PRO A 201 0.00 -10.87 -6.79
CA PRO A 201 0.20 -10.73 -8.23
C PRO A 201 1.18 -9.61 -8.58
N GLY A 202 2.15 -9.92 -9.46
CA GLY A 202 3.22 -9.01 -9.87
C GLY A 202 4.35 -8.81 -8.85
N TYR A 203 4.23 -9.30 -7.60
CA TYR A 203 5.21 -9.05 -6.55
C TYR A 203 5.89 -10.30 -5.99
N ALA A 204 5.13 -11.23 -5.43
CA ALA A 204 5.70 -12.40 -4.75
C ALA A 204 4.81 -13.65 -4.85
N ARG A 205 5.45 -14.81 -4.87
CA ARG A 205 4.79 -16.11 -4.84
C ARG A 205 5.47 -16.99 -3.82
N ILE A 206 4.72 -17.48 -2.86
CA ILE A 206 5.14 -18.46 -1.87
C ILE A 206 4.42 -19.75 -2.22
N ILE A 207 5.15 -20.82 -2.52
CA ILE A 207 4.55 -22.05 -3.02
C ILE A 207 5.26 -23.27 -2.47
N GLU A 208 4.51 -24.36 -2.26
CA GLU A 208 5.06 -25.65 -1.85
C GLU A 208 6.17 -26.12 -2.80
N GLN A 209 7.29 -26.52 -2.23
CA GLN A 209 8.48 -26.93 -2.97
C GLN A 209 8.16 -28.07 -3.94
N GLY A 210 8.64 -27.94 -5.18
CA GLY A 210 8.34 -28.87 -6.29
C GLY A 210 7.15 -28.41 -7.15
N TRP A 211 6.47 -27.33 -6.76
CA TRP A 211 5.37 -26.73 -7.54
C TRP A 211 5.71 -25.33 -8.09
N GLU A 212 6.96 -24.89 -8.00
CA GLU A 212 7.40 -23.55 -8.40
C GLU A 212 7.01 -23.23 -9.85
N ALA A 213 7.13 -24.20 -10.75
CA ALA A 213 6.75 -24.03 -12.16
C ALA A 213 5.25 -23.76 -12.38
N GLN A 214 4.41 -24.04 -11.38
CA GLN A 214 2.96 -23.82 -11.44
C GLN A 214 2.54 -22.50 -10.79
N SER A 215 3.48 -21.74 -10.20
CA SER A 215 3.19 -20.52 -9.48
C SER A 215 2.61 -19.43 -10.39
N ALA A 216 3.07 -19.32 -11.64
CA ALA A 216 2.53 -18.39 -12.62
C ALA A 216 1.06 -18.72 -13.02
N GLU A 217 0.70 -20.03 -13.08
CA GLU A 217 -0.69 -20.41 -13.34
C GLU A 217 -1.61 -20.07 -12.17
N LEU A 218 -1.17 -20.24 -10.92
CA LEU A 218 -1.91 -19.80 -9.74
C LEU A 218 -2.11 -18.28 -9.74
N GLU A 219 -1.08 -17.53 -10.10
CA GLU A 219 -1.16 -16.07 -10.22
C GLU A 219 -2.16 -15.65 -11.27
N ARG A 220 -2.13 -16.25 -12.46
CA ARG A 220 -3.08 -15.97 -13.54
C ARG A 220 -4.53 -16.27 -13.13
N LEU A 221 -4.77 -17.43 -12.49
CA LEU A 221 -6.11 -17.80 -12.01
C LEU A 221 -6.61 -16.84 -10.92
N GLN A 222 -5.76 -16.47 -9.99
CA GLN A 222 -6.09 -15.52 -8.92
C GLN A 222 -6.37 -14.13 -9.49
N ALA A 223 -5.49 -13.62 -10.36
CA ALA A 223 -5.65 -12.30 -10.99
C ALA A 223 -6.98 -12.21 -11.78
N GLN A 224 -7.39 -13.28 -12.47
CA GLN A 224 -8.69 -13.33 -13.13
C GLN A 224 -9.85 -13.27 -12.13
N ALA A 225 -9.80 -14.03 -11.05
CA ALA A 225 -10.85 -14.04 -10.03
C ALA A 225 -10.96 -12.70 -9.29
N GLU A 226 -9.84 -12.04 -9.03
CA GLU A 226 -9.81 -10.70 -8.46
C GLU A 226 -10.39 -9.67 -9.44
N HIS A 227 -10.02 -9.74 -10.72
CA HIS A 227 -10.57 -8.89 -11.78
C HIS A 227 -12.10 -9.02 -11.87
N ASP A 228 -12.63 -10.26 -11.91
CA ASP A 228 -14.07 -10.48 -11.99
C ASP A 228 -14.82 -9.84 -10.81
N TRP A 229 -14.27 -9.96 -9.61
CA TRP A 229 -14.84 -9.34 -8.41
C TRP A 229 -14.75 -7.80 -8.45
N LEU A 230 -13.60 -7.26 -8.85
CA LEU A 230 -13.41 -5.80 -8.97
C LEU A 230 -14.29 -5.21 -10.08
N HIS A 231 -14.56 -5.98 -11.15
CA HIS A 231 -15.48 -5.58 -12.20
C HIS A 231 -16.93 -5.47 -11.67
N GLU A 232 -17.39 -6.44 -10.88
CA GLU A 232 -18.70 -6.35 -10.21
C GLU A 232 -18.78 -5.08 -9.33
N LEU A 233 -17.71 -4.75 -8.60
CA LEU A 233 -17.62 -3.53 -7.81
C LEU A 233 -17.65 -2.27 -8.70
N ALA A 234 -16.94 -2.26 -9.81
CA ALA A 234 -16.91 -1.13 -10.75
C ALA A 234 -18.30 -0.79 -11.29
N VAL A 235 -19.07 -1.81 -11.68
CA VAL A 235 -20.44 -1.62 -12.15
C VAL A 235 -21.34 -1.06 -11.03
N ARG A 236 -21.17 -1.53 -9.80
CA ARG A 236 -21.99 -1.14 -8.65
C ARG A 236 -21.69 0.27 -8.14
N LEU A 237 -20.41 0.66 -8.12
CA LEU A 237 -19.93 1.89 -7.46
C LEU A 237 -19.95 3.11 -8.39
N ALA A 238 -20.04 2.92 -9.71
CA ALA A 238 -20.03 4.01 -10.69
C ALA A 238 -21.42 4.60 -10.88
N HIS A 239 -21.65 5.82 -10.37
CA HIS A 239 -22.88 6.56 -10.57
C HIS A 239 -22.77 7.42 -11.85
N ARG A 240 -23.29 6.90 -12.97
CA ARG A 240 -23.29 7.60 -14.27
C ARG A 240 -24.56 8.43 -14.41
N ALA A 241 -24.40 9.75 -14.38
CA ALA A 241 -25.48 10.72 -14.48
C ALA A 241 -25.78 11.12 -15.93
N VAL A 242 -27.00 11.65 -16.17
CA VAL A 242 -27.35 12.33 -17.42
C VAL A 242 -26.82 13.76 -17.37
N ASP A 243 -26.10 14.14 -18.42
CA ASP A 243 -25.57 15.49 -18.62
C ASP A 243 -26.68 16.51 -18.98
N PRO A 244 -26.50 17.81 -18.68
CA PRO A 244 -25.42 18.34 -17.86
C PRO A 244 -25.63 18.08 -16.37
N ILE A 245 -24.53 17.88 -15.65
CA ILE A 245 -24.53 17.78 -14.18
C ILE A 245 -24.19 19.17 -13.61
N VAL A 246 -24.85 19.58 -12.53
CA VAL A 246 -24.47 20.77 -11.78
C VAL A 246 -24.12 20.43 -10.35
N ILE A 247 -22.99 20.92 -9.87
CA ILE A 247 -22.63 20.91 -8.45
C ILE A 247 -22.91 22.32 -7.92
N ARG A 248 -23.98 22.44 -7.10
CA ARG A 248 -24.53 23.73 -6.70
C ARG A 248 -23.91 24.29 -5.43
N ASN A 249 -23.78 25.61 -5.40
CA ASN A 249 -23.50 26.40 -4.20
C ASN A 249 -22.27 25.91 -3.43
N VAL A 250 -21.15 25.69 -4.15
CA VAL A 250 -19.88 25.22 -3.61
C VAL A 250 -18.85 26.36 -3.58
N ARG A 251 -18.05 26.43 -2.51
CA ARG A 251 -16.82 27.23 -2.55
C ARG A 251 -15.79 26.47 -3.36
N VAL A 252 -15.17 27.13 -4.32
CA VAL A 252 -14.24 26.49 -5.26
C VAL A 252 -12.79 26.77 -4.85
N PHE A 253 -11.96 25.75 -4.77
CA PHE A 253 -10.52 25.91 -4.54
C PHE A 253 -9.81 26.24 -5.86
N ASP A 254 -9.27 27.46 -5.93
CA ASP A 254 -8.35 27.93 -6.96
C ASP A 254 -6.94 27.40 -6.64
N SER A 255 -6.62 26.23 -7.18
CA SER A 255 -5.36 25.53 -6.90
C SER A 255 -4.13 26.23 -7.45
N GLN A 256 -4.26 27.05 -8.50
CA GLN A 256 -3.17 27.83 -9.06
C GLN A 256 -2.70 28.92 -8.08
N ASN A 257 -3.66 29.57 -7.41
CA ASN A 257 -3.40 30.70 -6.52
C ASN A 257 -3.52 30.34 -5.04
N ALA A 258 -3.70 29.05 -4.71
CA ALA A 258 -3.84 28.53 -3.35
C ALA A 258 -4.86 29.30 -2.49
N ARG A 259 -6.09 29.51 -3.00
CA ARG A 259 -7.15 30.26 -2.33
C ARG A 259 -8.53 29.72 -2.60
N LEU A 260 -9.49 30.03 -1.75
CA LEU A 260 -10.91 29.78 -2.02
C LEU A 260 -11.54 30.93 -2.80
N LEU A 261 -12.33 30.58 -3.79
CA LEU A 261 -13.26 31.47 -4.47
C LEU A 261 -14.61 31.48 -3.73
N PRO A 262 -15.43 32.52 -3.91
CA PRO A 262 -16.83 32.55 -3.44
C PRO A 262 -17.64 31.37 -3.95
N ALA A 263 -18.85 31.19 -3.46
CA ALA A 263 -19.74 30.10 -3.87
C ALA A 263 -20.12 30.20 -5.35
N HIS A 264 -20.01 29.08 -6.05
CA HIS A 264 -20.30 28.91 -7.48
C HIS A 264 -21.21 27.69 -7.70
N ASP A 265 -21.87 27.70 -8.84
CA ASP A 265 -22.49 26.54 -9.46
C ASP A 265 -21.55 26.05 -10.58
N VAL A 266 -21.03 24.82 -10.44
CA VAL A 266 -20.07 24.23 -11.38
C VAL A 266 -20.77 23.22 -12.27
N TYR A 267 -20.71 23.44 -13.57
CA TYR A 267 -21.36 22.61 -14.57
C TYR A 267 -20.37 21.64 -15.22
N VAL A 268 -20.78 20.37 -15.29
CA VAL A 268 -20.02 19.29 -15.94
C VAL A 268 -20.83 18.78 -17.12
N TYR A 269 -20.17 18.60 -18.25
CA TYR A 269 -20.75 18.08 -19.47
C TYR A 269 -19.76 17.16 -20.19
N ARG A 270 -20.19 15.95 -20.50
CA ARG A 270 -19.38 14.92 -21.17
C ARG A 270 -18.01 14.70 -20.50
N GLY A 271 -18.01 14.60 -19.18
CA GLY A 271 -16.81 14.34 -18.39
C GLY A 271 -15.84 15.52 -18.26
N ARG A 272 -16.26 16.73 -18.70
CA ARG A 272 -15.44 17.94 -18.60
C ARG A 272 -16.17 19.04 -17.85
N ILE A 273 -15.42 19.93 -17.22
CA ILE A 273 -15.92 21.16 -16.63
C ILE A 273 -16.36 22.06 -17.77
N ALA A 274 -17.65 22.36 -17.82
CA ALA A 274 -18.25 23.17 -18.89
C ALA A 274 -18.27 24.67 -18.56
N ALA A 275 -18.63 25.02 -17.32
CA ALA A 275 -18.73 26.40 -16.87
C ALA A 275 -18.72 26.52 -15.34
N LEU A 276 -18.35 27.68 -14.85
CA LEU A 276 -18.51 28.12 -13.46
C LEU A 276 -19.33 29.40 -13.48
N TYR A 277 -20.44 29.42 -12.73
CA TYR A 277 -21.27 30.61 -12.54
C TYR A 277 -21.37 30.95 -11.06
N PRO A 278 -21.59 32.21 -10.68
CA PRO A 278 -21.94 32.55 -9.30
C PRO A 278 -23.12 31.70 -8.81
N ALA A 279 -23.11 31.32 -7.53
CA ALA A 279 -24.16 30.51 -6.94
C ALA A 279 -25.55 31.10 -7.13
N GLY A 280 -26.53 30.25 -7.41
CA GLY A 280 -27.91 30.66 -7.72
C GLY A 280 -28.17 30.86 -9.22
N SER A 281 -27.27 30.36 -10.09
CA SER A 281 -27.48 30.34 -11.54
C SER A 281 -28.77 29.60 -11.89
N THR A 282 -29.49 30.12 -12.91
CA THR A 282 -30.71 29.52 -13.46
C THR A 282 -30.47 28.60 -14.64
N ALA A 283 -29.21 28.31 -15.01
CA ALA A 283 -28.91 27.42 -16.10
C ALA A 283 -29.44 25.99 -15.81
N LEU A 284 -29.99 25.38 -16.85
CA LEU A 284 -30.62 24.08 -16.75
C LEU A 284 -29.59 22.96 -16.56
N ALA A 285 -29.90 22.00 -15.70
CA ALA A 285 -29.14 20.76 -15.54
C ALA A 285 -30.09 19.58 -15.43
N ALA A 286 -29.69 18.42 -15.96
CA ALA A 286 -30.43 17.18 -15.83
C ALA A 286 -30.19 16.52 -14.46
N SER A 287 -28.95 16.61 -13.98
CA SER A 287 -28.54 16.04 -12.70
C SER A 287 -28.00 17.13 -11.76
N VAL A 288 -28.33 17.04 -10.48
CA VAL A 288 -28.01 18.06 -9.47
C VAL A 288 -27.31 17.40 -8.28
N ILE A 289 -26.19 17.96 -7.86
CA ILE A 289 -25.46 17.63 -6.63
C ILE A 289 -25.47 18.86 -5.74
N GLU A 290 -25.98 18.75 -4.52
CA GLU A 290 -26.06 19.84 -3.57
C GLU A 290 -24.75 19.98 -2.77
N GLY A 291 -24.04 21.06 -3.02
CA GLY A 291 -22.73 21.32 -2.43
C GLY A 291 -22.70 22.34 -1.30
N SER A 292 -23.87 22.86 -0.88
CA SER A 292 -23.97 23.94 0.12
C SER A 292 -23.14 23.66 1.38
N GLY A 293 -22.30 24.64 1.76
CA GLY A 293 -21.43 24.54 2.92
C GLY A 293 -20.13 23.74 2.70
N ARG A 294 -19.91 23.19 1.51
CA ARG A 294 -18.76 22.37 1.15
C ARG A 294 -17.76 23.10 0.28
N VAL A 295 -16.58 22.51 0.19
CA VAL A 295 -15.51 22.95 -0.73
C VAL A 295 -15.40 21.94 -1.87
N LEU A 296 -15.46 22.45 -3.10
CA LEU A 296 -15.13 21.72 -4.32
C LEU A 296 -13.69 22.03 -4.71
N MET A 297 -12.89 21.00 -4.92
CA MET A 297 -11.51 21.17 -5.38
C MET A 297 -11.16 20.16 -6.47
N PRO A 298 -10.08 20.41 -7.24
CA PRO A 298 -9.54 19.38 -8.10
C PRO A 298 -9.22 18.15 -7.29
N ALA A 299 -9.42 16.97 -7.85
CA ALA A 299 -9.02 15.74 -7.19
C ALA A 299 -7.50 15.67 -7.01
N LEU A 300 -7.08 14.85 -6.05
CA LEU A 300 -5.70 14.75 -5.59
C LEU A 300 -4.84 13.91 -6.54
N PHE A 301 -3.55 14.23 -6.54
CA PHE A 301 -2.48 13.44 -7.11
C PHE A 301 -1.68 12.79 -5.98
N ASP A 302 -1.49 11.47 -6.03
CA ASP A 302 -0.45 10.80 -5.27
C ASP A 302 0.75 10.56 -6.19
N MET A 303 1.86 11.24 -5.91
CA MET A 303 3.03 11.23 -6.79
C MET A 303 3.99 10.09 -6.48
N HIS A 304 3.68 9.22 -5.50
CA HIS A 304 4.46 8.04 -5.16
C HIS A 304 3.57 6.90 -4.67
N ALA A 305 3.14 6.09 -5.59
CA ALA A 305 2.39 4.88 -5.32
C ALA A 305 3.09 3.65 -5.92
N HIS A 306 2.72 2.48 -5.42
CA HIS A 306 3.01 1.17 -5.99
C HIS A 306 1.66 0.47 -6.16
N GLU A 307 1.18 0.40 -7.39
CA GLU A 307 -0.21 0.07 -7.65
C GLU A 307 -0.47 -1.44 -7.60
N ASP A 308 -1.51 -1.80 -6.87
CA ASP A 308 -2.20 -3.07 -6.99
C ASP A 308 -3.71 -2.84 -7.18
N THR A 309 -4.42 -3.85 -7.62
CA THR A 309 -5.82 -3.70 -8.04
C THR A 309 -6.78 -3.33 -6.90
N TRP A 310 -6.50 -3.69 -5.66
CA TRP A 310 -7.37 -3.42 -4.52
C TRP A 310 -7.12 -2.04 -3.90
N ASN A 311 -5.86 -1.60 -3.86
CA ASN A 311 -5.49 -0.28 -3.36
C ASN A 311 -6.14 0.86 -4.16
N LEU A 312 -6.45 0.62 -5.44
CA LEU A 312 -7.09 1.61 -6.32
C LEU A 312 -8.43 2.12 -5.76
N LEU A 313 -9.22 1.23 -5.12
CA LEU A 313 -10.49 1.60 -4.49
C LEU A 313 -10.28 2.56 -3.30
N LEU A 314 -9.29 2.27 -2.47
CA LEU A 314 -8.96 3.12 -1.33
C LEU A 314 -8.45 4.50 -1.76
N GLN A 315 -7.65 4.55 -2.83
CA GLN A 315 -7.22 5.81 -3.44
C GLN A 315 -8.41 6.64 -3.92
N MET A 316 -9.33 6.03 -4.66
CA MET A 316 -10.54 6.72 -5.13
C MET A 316 -11.36 7.25 -3.97
N ALA A 317 -11.59 6.46 -2.92
CA ALA A 317 -12.32 6.92 -1.74
C ALA A 317 -11.58 8.05 -1.00
N GLY A 318 -10.25 8.05 -1.03
CA GLY A 318 -9.37 9.10 -0.51
C GLY A 318 -9.25 10.32 -1.41
N GLY A 319 -9.96 10.40 -2.54
CA GLY A 319 -9.98 11.54 -3.44
C GLY A 319 -8.82 11.62 -4.43
N VAL A 320 -8.03 10.54 -4.55
CA VAL A 320 -6.95 10.44 -5.53
C VAL A 320 -7.53 9.92 -6.84
N THR A 321 -7.56 10.74 -7.88
CA THR A 321 -7.99 10.35 -9.23
C THR A 321 -6.83 10.20 -10.21
N THR A 322 -5.64 10.61 -9.81
CA THR A 322 -4.40 10.40 -10.56
C THR A 322 -3.29 9.99 -9.60
N SER A 323 -2.61 8.90 -9.91
CA SER A 323 -1.45 8.43 -9.16
C SER A 323 -0.27 8.20 -10.09
N ARG A 324 0.94 8.34 -9.56
CA ARG A 324 2.16 7.97 -10.27
C ARG A 324 2.71 6.69 -9.67
N ASP A 325 2.73 5.62 -10.47
CA ASP A 325 3.35 4.36 -10.08
C ASP A 325 4.87 4.47 -10.17
N MET A 326 5.55 4.33 -9.05
CA MET A 326 6.99 4.54 -8.92
C MET A 326 7.80 3.24 -8.98
N GLY A 327 7.22 2.18 -9.44
CA GLY A 327 7.89 0.90 -9.69
C GLY A 327 7.00 -0.29 -9.42
N ASN A 328 6.86 -1.13 -10.43
CA ASN A 328 5.99 -2.29 -10.43
C ASN A 328 6.55 -3.38 -11.34
N ASP A 329 5.92 -4.55 -11.38
CA ASP A 329 6.08 -5.47 -12.50
C ASP A 329 5.50 -4.81 -13.76
N ASN A 330 6.31 -4.72 -14.83
CA ASN A 330 5.94 -3.99 -16.03
C ASN A 330 4.69 -4.58 -16.72
N THR A 331 4.57 -5.90 -16.78
CA THR A 331 3.44 -6.58 -17.40
C THR A 331 2.17 -6.34 -16.59
N ARG A 332 2.27 -6.52 -15.27
CA ARG A 332 1.13 -6.32 -14.37
C ARG A 332 0.63 -4.89 -14.38
N LEU A 333 1.52 -3.91 -14.37
CA LEU A 333 1.14 -2.51 -14.42
C LEU A 333 0.39 -2.15 -15.72
N GLN A 334 0.87 -2.65 -16.87
CA GLN A 334 0.19 -2.43 -18.15
C GLN A 334 -1.20 -3.08 -18.19
N GLU A 335 -1.38 -4.26 -17.59
CA GLU A 335 -2.68 -4.90 -17.43
C GLU A 335 -3.64 -4.04 -16.59
N ILE A 336 -3.19 -3.54 -15.43
CA ILE A 336 -3.98 -2.67 -14.56
C ILE A 336 -4.40 -1.39 -15.30
N ILE A 337 -3.46 -0.73 -16.01
CA ILE A 337 -3.74 0.47 -16.79
C ILE A 337 -4.81 0.17 -17.87
N SER A 338 -4.65 -0.93 -18.59
CA SER A 338 -5.61 -1.36 -19.63
C SER A 338 -7.03 -1.57 -19.07
N GLN A 339 -7.15 -2.24 -17.92
CA GLN A 339 -8.43 -2.48 -17.23
C GLN A 339 -9.08 -1.18 -16.74
N LEU A 340 -8.27 -0.24 -16.24
CA LEU A 340 -8.75 1.09 -15.84
C LEU A 340 -9.24 1.92 -17.02
N ASP A 341 -8.52 1.91 -18.15
CA ASP A 341 -8.87 2.64 -19.36
C ASP A 341 -10.11 2.06 -20.04
N ALA A 342 -10.30 0.75 -19.96
CA ALA A 342 -11.52 0.06 -20.39
C ALA A 342 -12.72 0.31 -19.46
N GLY A 343 -12.48 0.83 -18.23
CA GLY A 343 -13.52 1.01 -17.21
C GLY A 343 -13.98 -0.31 -16.58
N GLU A 344 -13.17 -1.35 -16.68
CA GLU A 344 -13.45 -2.67 -16.11
C GLU A 344 -13.25 -2.70 -14.60
N ILE A 345 -12.34 -1.86 -14.09
CA ILE A 345 -12.10 -1.67 -12.65
C ILE A 345 -12.13 -0.18 -12.29
N VAL A 346 -12.34 0.12 -11.00
CA VAL A 346 -12.34 1.49 -10.46
C VAL A 346 -10.98 1.82 -9.86
N GLY A 347 -10.44 2.97 -10.23
CA GLY A 347 -9.19 3.47 -9.68
C GLY A 347 -8.78 4.81 -10.26
N PRO A 348 -7.67 5.39 -9.79
CA PRO A 348 -7.08 6.59 -10.37
C PRO A 348 -6.57 6.34 -11.78
N ARG A 349 -6.29 7.40 -12.50
CA ARG A 349 -5.45 7.36 -13.71
C ARG A 349 -4.01 7.14 -13.28
N ILE A 350 -3.34 6.13 -13.82
CA ILE A 350 -1.96 5.80 -13.47
C ILE A 350 -1.01 6.48 -14.45
N ILE A 351 0.00 7.16 -13.93
CA ILE A 351 1.15 7.66 -14.67
C ILE A 351 2.32 6.71 -14.39
N PRO A 352 2.73 5.87 -15.35
CA PRO A 352 3.76 4.88 -15.10
C PRO A 352 5.15 5.50 -15.07
N CYS A 353 5.99 5.04 -14.11
CA CYS A 353 7.41 5.35 -14.01
C CYS A 353 8.24 4.08 -14.20
N GLY A 354 9.22 4.11 -15.08
CA GLY A 354 10.06 2.97 -15.44
C GLY A 354 11.13 2.67 -14.38
N PHE A 355 10.97 1.61 -13.64
CA PHE A 355 11.89 1.22 -12.56
C PHE A 355 13.12 0.49 -13.11
N ILE A 356 14.33 1.00 -12.81
CA ILE A 356 15.61 0.42 -13.22
C ILE A 356 16.49 0.18 -11.98
N GLU A 357 16.78 -1.08 -11.70
CA GLU A 357 17.62 -1.51 -10.59
C GLU A 357 18.91 -2.18 -11.10
N GLY A 358 20.02 -2.01 -10.40
CA GLY A 358 21.25 -2.77 -10.65
C GLY A 358 21.15 -4.21 -10.14
N ASP A 359 21.83 -5.16 -10.79
CA ASP A 359 21.81 -6.57 -10.36
C ASP A 359 22.76 -6.77 -9.16
N SER A 360 22.21 -7.08 -8.01
CA SER A 360 22.92 -7.34 -6.75
C SER A 360 22.12 -8.25 -5.83
N PRO A 361 22.71 -8.79 -4.76
CA PRO A 361 21.98 -9.51 -3.72
C PRO A 361 20.96 -8.65 -2.96
N TYR A 362 21.05 -7.32 -3.07
CA TYR A 362 20.18 -6.35 -2.40
C TYR A 362 19.12 -5.74 -3.30
N SER A 363 19.05 -6.17 -4.58
CA SER A 363 18.14 -5.58 -5.55
C SER A 363 16.67 -5.79 -5.12
N ALA A 364 15.89 -4.75 -5.32
CA ALA A 364 14.44 -4.83 -5.20
C ALA A 364 13.84 -5.62 -6.37
N SER A 365 12.65 -6.18 -6.17
CA SER A 365 11.80 -6.67 -7.25
C SER A 365 11.06 -5.50 -7.90
N GLY A 366 10.71 -5.64 -9.17
CA GLY A 366 10.07 -4.62 -10.00
C GLY A 366 10.90 -4.27 -11.24
N GLY A 367 10.27 -3.77 -12.29
CA GLY A 367 10.90 -3.24 -13.49
C GLY A 367 12.04 -4.07 -14.08
N PHE A 368 13.07 -3.38 -14.53
CA PHE A 368 14.27 -4.01 -15.10
C PHE A 368 15.45 -4.05 -14.13
N ARG A 369 16.09 -5.21 -14.04
CA ARG A 369 17.40 -5.36 -13.40
C ARG A 369 18.49 -5.42 -14.45
N VAL A 370 19.42 -4.46 -14.38
CA VAL A 370 20.45 -4.28 -15.38
C VAL A 370 21.83 -4.66 -14.84
N LYS A 371 22.67 -5.24 -15.70
CA LYS A 371 24.03 -5.71 -15.35
C LYS A 371 25.12 -4.83 -15.90
N ASP A 372 24.77 -3.96 -16.83
CA ASP A 372 25.68 -3.04 -17.49
C ASP A 372 24.92 -1.82 -18.04
N LEU A 373 25.66 -0.87 -18.57
CA LEU A 373 25.13 0.36 -19.13
C LEU A 373 24.25 0.11 -20.38
N GLN A 374 24.55 -0.93 -21.18
CA GLN A 374 23.72 -1.25 -22.33
C GLN A 374 22.35 -1.74 -21.89
N GLY A 375 22.27 -2.62 -20.89
CA GLY A 375 21.00 -3.03 -20.30
C GLY A 375 20.19 -1.87 -19.73
N ALA A 376 20.86 -0.84 -19.17
CA ALA A 376 20.17 0.37 -18.72
C ALA A 376 19.56 1.17 -19.90
N ARG A 377 20.25 1.27 -21.02
CA ARG A 377 19.73 1.90 -22.24
C ARG A 377 18.58 1.12 -22.84
N ASP A 378 18.69 -0.20 -22.92
CA ASP A 378 17.63 -1.09 -23.42
C ASP A 378 16.35 -0.94 -22.58
N ALA A 379 16.50 -0.78 -21.25
CA ALA A 379 15.38 -0.51 -20.36
C ALA A 379 14.73 0.85 -20.64
N VAL A 380 15.53 1.91 -20.86
CA VAL A 380 15.01 3.24 -21.25
C VAL A 380 14.27 3.17 -22.57
N ASP A 381 14.81 2.48 -23.58
CA ASP A 381 14.17 2.31 -24.89
C ASP A 381 12.81 1.61 -24.75
N TRP A 382 12.76 0.55 -23.92
CA TRP A 382 11.51 -0.16 -23.66
C TRP A 382 10.47 0.75 -23.01
N TYR A 383 10.85 1.50 -21.98
CA TYR A 383 9.95 2.43 -21.28
C TYR A 383 9.45 3.54 -22.21
N ALA A 384 10.32 4.10 -23.03
CA ALA A 384 9.93 5.12 -24.02
C ALA A 384 8.92 4.59 -25.05
N GLN A 385 9.07 3.31 -25.46
CA GLN A 385 8.15 2.65 -26.42
C GLN A 385 6.78 2.30 -25.79
N HIS A 386 6.68 2.29 -24.46
CA HIS A 386 5.44 1.94 -23.73
C HIS A 386 4.83 3.14 -23.00
N ASP A 387 5.13 4.37 -23.46
CA ASP A 387 4.55 5.63 -22.95
C ASP A 387 4.80 5.91 -21.47
N TYR A 388 5.92 5.43 -20.93
CA TYR A 388 6.33 5.80 -19.58
C TYR A 388 6.81 7.25 -19.54
N HIS A 389 6.31 7.99 -18.55
CA HIS A 389 6.59 9.43 -18.41
C HIS A 389 8.03 9.73 -17.96
N GLN A 390 8.61 8.84 -17.16
CA GLN A 390 9.94 9.00 -16.56
C GLN A 390 10.56 7.65 -16.20
N ILE A 391 11.85 7.65 -15.85
CA ILE A 391 12.53 6.51 -15.23
C ILE A 391 12.82 6.77 -13.76
N LYS A 392 12.84 5.69 -12.95
CA LYS A 392 13.27 5.66 -11.55
C LYS A 392 14.51 4.79 -11.42
N ILE A 393 15.66 5.39 -11.15
CA ILE A 393 16.90 4.69 -10.80
C ILE A 393 16.85 4.29 -9.32
N TYR A 394 17.36 3.08 -8.98
CA TYR A 394 17.26 2.55 -7.64
C TYR A 394 18.61 2.22 -6.98
N ASN A 395 18.57 1.65 -5.76
CA ASN A 395 19.68 1.60 -4.81
C ASN A 395 20.95 0.87 -5.30
N SER A 396 20.81 -0.21 -6.07
CA SER A 396 21.94 -1.02 -6.53
C SER A 396 22.44 -0.63 -7.92
N PHE A 397 21.86 0.41 -8.51
CA PHE A 397 22.34 0.95 -9.79
C PHE A 397 23.76 1.49 -9.61
N HIS A 398 24.63 1.25 -10.59
CA HIS A 398 26.03 1.68 -10.50
C HIS A 398 26.16 3.19 -10.68
N PRO A 399 26.82 3.91 -9.76
CA PRO A 399 27.01 5.37 -9.83
C PRO A 399 27.58 5.87 -11.15
N GLU A 400 28.53 5.14 -11.73
CA GLU A 400 29.19 5.47 -12.99
C GLU A 400 28.28 5.40 -14.23
N TRP A 401 27.12 4.72 -14.14
CA TRP A 401 26.15 4.64 -15.24
C TRP A 401 25.11 5.75 -15.19
N VAL A 402 24.97 6.44 -14.06
CA VAL A 402 23.86 7.39 -13.80
C VAL A 402 23.85 8.51 -14.84
N GLN A 403 24.97 9.19 -15.03
CA GLN A 403 25.04 10.36 -15.93
C GLN A 403 24.68 9.99 -17.37
N GLU A 404 25.18 8.85 -17.86
CA GLU A 404 24.92 8.44 -19.24
C GLU A 404 23.50 7.93 -19.43
N THR A 405 22.96 7.20 -18.45
CA THR A 405 21.55 6.77 -18.45
C THR A 405 20.59 7.96 -18.39
N ALA A 406 20.88 8.94 -17.54
CA ALA A 406 20.09 10.17 -17.45
C ALA A 406 20.09 10.94 -18.77
N ALA A 407 21.26 11.18 -19.35
CA ALA A 407 21.38 11.82 -20.66
C ALA A 407 20.67 11.03 -21.77
N TYR A 408 20.64 9.71 -21.68
CA TYR A 408 19.91 8.85 -22.63
C TYR A 408 18.41 9.01 -22.48
N ALA A 409 17.87 8.93 -21.26
CA ALA A 409 16.45 9.14 -20.97
C ALA A 409 15.96 10.54 -21.43
N HIS A 410 16.74 11.59 -21.18
CA HIS A 410 16.42 12.95 -21.63
C HIS A 410 16.32 13.05 -23.16
N ARG A 411 17.13 12.31 -23.94
CA ARG A 411 17.00 12.28 -25.41
C ARG A 411 15.66 11.66 -25.87
N HIS A 412 15.07 10.78 -25.07
CA HIS A 412 13.73 10.23 -25.29
C HIS A 412 12.61 11.12 -24.70
N GLY A 413 12.94 12.29 -24.16
CA GLY A 413 11.96 13.20 -23.55
C GLY A 413 11.48 12.72 -22.16
N MET A 414 12.12 11.72 -21.58
CA MET A 414 11.76 11.17 -20.27
C MET A 414 12.49 11.91 -19.16
N ARG A 415 11.83 12.15 -18.04
CA ARG A 415 12.46 12.66 -16.81
C ARG A 415 13.21 11.53 -16.10
N VAL A 416 14.18 11.91 -15.28
CA VAL A 416 14.98 10.99 -14.47
C VAL A 416 14.77 11.27 -13.00
N SER A 417 14.38 10.25 -12.28
CA SER A 417 14.12 10.32 -10.85
C SER A 417 14.69 9.11 -10.13
N GLY A 418 14.64 9.08 -8.83
CA GLY A 418 14.96 7.86 -8.10
C GLY A 418 15.51 8.05 -6.71
N HIS A 419 15.93 6.91 -6.17
CA HIS A 419 16.81 6.88 -5.03
C HIS A 419 18.20 7.34 -5.44
N VAL A 420 18.99 7.75 -4.47
CA VAL A 420 20.42 7.95 -4.70
C VAL A 420 21.11 6.58 -4.64
N PRO A 421 21.77 6.11 -5.71
CA PRO A 421 22.47 4.83 -5.70
C PRO A 421 23.47 4.72 -4.54
N ALA A 422 23.66 3.51 -4.01
CA ALA A 422 24.65 3.29 -2.97
C ALA A 422 26.04 3.78 -3.41
N PHE A 423 26.80 4.36 -2.48
CA PHE A 423 28.12 4.97 -2.70
C PHE A 423 28.12 6.24 -3.55
N MET A 424 26.95 6.81 -3.83
CA MET A 424 26.76 8.10 -4.47
C MET A 424 26.14 9.09 -3.47
N ARG A 425 26.38 10.39 -3.67
CA ARG A 425 25.76 11.47 -2.90
C ARG A 425 24.65 12.15 -3.69
N SER A 426 23.71 12.78 -2.99
CA SER A 426 22.58 13.49 -3.64
C SER A 426 23.07 14.58 -4.58
N GLU A 427 24.13 15.32 -4.22
CA GLU A 427 24.73 16.35 -5.05
C GLU A 427 25.33 15.80 -6.35
N GLU A 428 25.83 14.57 -6.31
CA GLU A 428 26.38 13.88 -7.48
C GLU A 428 25.26 13.42 -8.40
N ALA A 429 24.17 12.86 -7.85
CA ALA A 429 22.98 12.46 -8.60
C ALA A 429 22.33 13.65 -9.33
N ILE A 430 22.18 14.80 -8.65
CA ILE A 430 21.65 16.04 -9.24
C ILE A 430 22.55 16.48 -10.41
N ARG A 431 23.86 16.54 -10.22
CA ARG A 431 24.80 16.92 -11.30
C ARG A 431 24.85 15.93 -12.44
N ALA A 432 24.56 14.65 -12.16
CA ALA A 432 24.48 13.59 -13.16
C ALA A 432 23.18 13.60 -13.98
N GLY A 433 22.23 14.50 -13.66
CA GLY A 433 21.03 14.71 -14.47
C GLY A 433 19.72 14.23 -13.82
N TYR A 434 19.66 14.05 -12.49
CA TYR A 434 18.39 13.80 -11.83
C TYR A 434 17.50 15.05 -11.88
N ASP A 435 16.32 14.91 -12.43
CA ASP A 435 15.25 15.93 -12.39
C ASP A 435 14.51 15.92 -11.05
N GLU A 436 14.57 14.77 -10.34
CA GLU A 436 13.80 14.57 -9.12
C GLU A 436 14.49 13.55 -8.21
N ILE A 437 14.46 13.80 -6.90
CA ILE A 437 14.86 12.83 -5.87
C ILE A 437 13.60 12.37 -5.15
N GLN A 438 13.42 11.05 -5.05
CA GLN A 438 12.38 10.46 -4.22
C GLN A 438 12.87 10.28 -2.80
N HIS A 439 11.96 10.53 -1.85
CA HIS A 439 12.14 10.38 -0.41
C HIS A 439 13.11 11.37 0.23
N ILE A 440 12.59 12.06 1.23
CA ILE A 440 13.40 12.97 2.03
C ILE A 440 14.62 12.26 2.66
N ASN A 441 14.50 10.98 3.01
CA ASN A 441 15.61 10.21 3.56
C ASN A 441 16.74 10.06 2.56
N GLN A 442 16.45 9.80 1.27
CA GLN A 442 17.47 9.66 0.23
C GLN A 442 18.25 10.97 0.04
N LEU A 443 17.55 12.10 0.04
CA LEU A 443 18.19 13.40 -0.02
C LEU A 443 19.09 13.65 1.20
N MET A 444 18.61 13.35 2.42
CA MET A 444 19.32 13.67 3.66
C MET A 444 20.42 12.67 4.03
N LEU A 445 20.44 11.48 3.44
CA LEU A 445 21.54 10.51 3.59
C LEU A 445 22.90 11.14 3.25
N THR A 446 22.96 12.07 2.30
CA THR A 446 24.19 12.75 1.94
C THR A 446 24.92 13.39 3.12
N PHE A 447 24.20 13.78 4.20
CA PHE A 447 24.79 14.44 5.37
C PHE A 447 25.39 13.46 6.38
N VAL A 448 24.97 12.20 6.36
CA VAL A 448 25.32 11.21 7.41
C VAL A 448 26.11 10.00 6.89
N VAL A 449 26.06 9.71 5.57
CA VAL A 449 26.78 8.55 5.01
C VAL A 449 28.28 8.79 4.92
N GLY A 450 29.05 7.79 5.33
CA GLY A 450 30.47 7.68 5.08
C GLY A 450 30.76 6.92 3.76
N PRO A 451 32.02 6.92 3.30
CA PRO A 451 32.41 6.32 2.02
C PRO A 451 32.28 4.79 1.96
N LYS A 452 32.10 4.12 3.10
CA LYS A 452 31.97 2.66 3.23
C LYS A 452 30.57 2.20 3.59
N ASP A 453 29.63 3.12 3.80
CA ASP A 453 28.29 2.78 4.22
C ASP A 453 27.46 2.29 3.02
N ASP A 454 26.96 1.07 3.14
CA ASP A 454 26.13 0.45 2.11
C ASP A 454 24.64 0.75 2.36
N THR A 455 24.11 1.74 1.68
CA THR A 455 22.72 2.17 1.79
C THR A 455 21.72 1.22 1.14
N ARG A 456 22.15 0.11 0.52
CA ARG A 456 21.27 -0.98 0.06
C ARG A 456 20.73 -1.81 1.22
N THR A 457 21.36 -1.72 2.38
CA THR A 457 20.97 -2.41 3.62
C THR A 457 20.06 -1.54 4.50
N LEU A 458 19.75 -2.02 5.70
CA LEU A 458 19.05 -1.22 6.72
C LEU A 458 19.81 0.04 7.15
N ALA A 459 21.10 0.16 6.80
CA ALA A 459 21.91 1.34 7.08
C ALA A 459 21.25 2.64 6.59
N ARG A 460 20.52 2.62 5.47
CA ARG A 460 19.82 3.80 4.95
C ARG A 460 18.73 4.37 5.88
N PHE A 461 18.23 3.57 6.82
CA PHE A 461 17.28 4.01 7.84
C PHE A 461 17.98 4.34 9.15
N TYR A 462 18.85 3.42 9.61
CA TYR A 462 19.49 3.56 10.92
C TYR A 462 20.54 4.67 10.94
N LEU A 463 21.30 4.93 9.88
CA LEU A 463 22.24 6.06 9.83
C LEU A 463 21.53 7.39 10.04
N LEU A 464 20.37 7.59 9.41
CA LEU A 464 19.57 8.79 9.63
C LEU A 464 19.03 8.85 11.06
N ALA A 465 18.45 7.76 11.55
CA ALA A 465 17.89 7.71 12.88
C ALA A 465 18.95 7.99 13.98
N GLU A 466 20.18 7.54 13.76
CA GLU A 466 21.28 7.65 14.74
C GLU A 466 22.01 9.01 14.69
N HIS A 467 22.00 9.72 13.55
CA HIS A 467 22.92 10.86 13.36
C HIS A 467 22.25 12.16 12.88
N LEU A 468 21.00 12.10 12.37
CA LEU A 468 20.41 13.27 11.71
C LEU A 468 19.92 14.34 12.69
N ASP A 469 19.58 13.97 13.92
CA ASP A 469 19.09 14.89 14.95
C ASP A 469 20.07 16.04 15.25
N SER A 470 21.37 15.78 15.11
CA SER A 470 22.44 16.74 15.34
C SER A 470 22.76 17.62 14.13
N LEU A 471 22.14 17.41 12.97
CA LEU A 471 22.42 18.18 11.76
C LEU A 471 22.02 19.66 11.95
N ASP A 472 22.99 20.54 11.72
CA ASP A 472 22.72 21.98 11.64
C ASP A 472 22.19 22.33 10.22
N LEU A 473 20.87 22.62 10.15
CA LEU A 473 20.20 22.99 8.92
C LEU A 473 20.63 24.37 8.38
N SER A 474 21.33 25.18 9.17
CA SER A 474 21.91 26.46 8.73
C SER A 474 23.33 26.33 8.19
N SER A 475 23.92 25.14 8.24
CA SER A 475 25.29 24.90 7.79
C SER A 475 25.48 25.20 6.29
N GLN A 476 26.69 25.60 5.92
CA GLN A 476 27.03 25.89 4.54
C GLN A 476 26.76 24.68 3.60
N ARG A 477 27.02 23.47 4.09
CA ARG A 477 26.78 22.24 3.32
C ARG A 477 25.29 22.05 2.99
N VAL A 478 24.40 22.35 3.90
CA VAL A 478 22.94 22.31 3.67
C VAL A 478 22.55 23.42 2.69
N THR A 479 23.05 24.63 2.88
CA THR A 479 22.80 25.75 1.97
C THR A 479 23.26 25.44 0.54
N ASP A 480 24.46 24.86 0.37
CA ASP A 480 25.00 24.50 -0.94
C ASP A 480 24.11 23.46 -1.66
N LEU A 481 23.57 22.46 -0.93
CA LEU A 481 22.63 21.49 -1.51
C LEU A 481 21.31 22.16 -1.95
N VAL A 482 20.74 23.03 -1.11
CA VAL A 482 19.51 23.76 -1.45
C VAL A 482 19.72 24.60 -2.71
N GLU A 483 20.82 25.36 -2.79
CA GLU A 483 21.14 26.17 -3.96
C GLU A 483 21.45 25.32 -5.20
N LEU A 484 22.02 24.12 -5.03
CA LEU A 484 22.21 23.17 -6.12
C LEU A 484 20.84 22.70 -6.68
N MET A 485 19.93 22.28 -5.83
CA MET A 485 18.58 21.86 -6.24
C MET A 485 17.86 22.99 -6.98
N LYS A 486 17.90 24.22 -6.47
CA LYS A 486 17.30 25.38 -7.13
C LYS A 486 17.88 25.62 -8.52
N ARG A 487 19.22 25.61 -8.68
CA ARG A 487 19.89 25.85 -9.97
C ARG A 487 19.54 24.79 -11.01
N HIS A 488 19.34 23.53 -10.58
CA HIS A 488 18.99 22.43 -11.47
C HIS A 488 17.46 22.27 -11.64
N GLY A 489 16.64 22.97 -10.84
CA GLY A 489 15.19 22.79 -10.82
C GLY A 489 14.78 21.40 -10.30
N THR A 490 15.63 20.76 -9.48
CA THR A 490 15.42 19.42 -8.97
C THR A 490 14.21 19.40 -8.03
N VAL A 491 13.25 18.53 -8.33
CA VAL A 491 12.03 18.34 -7.54
C VAL A 491 12.30 17.37 -6.39
N LEU A 492 11.65 17.55 -5.26
CA LEU A 492 11.63 16.56 -4.19
C LEU A 492 10.23 15.96 -4.02
N ASP A 493 10.15 14.66 -4.16
CA ASP A 493 9.02 13.85 -3.70
C ASP A 493 9.31 13.41 -2.26
N THR A 494 8.59 13.99 -1.29
CA THR A 494 9.01 13.99 0.12
C THR A 494 8.76 12.69 0.84
N THR A 495 7.59 12.09 0.68
CA THR A 495 7.11 10.87 1.36
C THR A 495 7.39 10.83 2.87
N LEU A 496 7.16 11.94 3.57
CA LEU A 496 7.38 12.06 5.02
C LEU A 496 6.62 10.98 5.82
N THR A 497 5.42 10.64 5.38
CA THR A 497 4.56 9.61 6.01
C THR A 497 5.19 8.23 6.05
N ALA A 498 6.00 7.87 5.03
CA ALA A 498 6.68 6.58 4.97
C ALA A 498 7.69 6.37 6.13
N PHE A 499 8.20 7.46 6.70
CA PHE A 499 9.21 7.43 7.76
C PHE A 499 8.64 7.74 9.15
N GLU A 500 7.46 8.40 9.25
CA GLU A 500 6.93 8.90 10.51
C GLU A 500 6.84 7.82 11.57
N SER A 501 6.14 6.72 11.28
CA SER A 501 5.96 5.62 12.23
C SER A 501 7.28 4.97 12.61
N SER A 502 8.15 4.70 11.65
CA SER A 502 9.43 4.03 11.87
C SER A 502 10.34 4.78 12.85
N PHE A 503 10.31 6.12 12.80
CA PHE A 503 11.19 6.98 13.60
C PHE A 503 10.55 7.49 14.90
N THR A 504 9.20 7.52 15.00
CA THR A 504 8.54 8.21 16.10
C THR A 504 7.65 7.34 16.97
N GLN A 505 7.14 6.23 16.43
CA GLN A 505 6.16 5.38 17.09
C GLN A 505 6.83 4.45 18.11
N LYS A 506 6.39 4.47 19.36
CA LYS A 506 6.75 3.45 20.33
C LYS A 506 5.89 2.20 20.14
N GLN A 507 6.44 1.04 20.51
CA GLN A 507 5.67 -0.21 20.50
C GLN A 507 4.43 -0.10 21.39
N GLY A 508 3.29 -0.56 20.87
CA GLY A 508 2.00 -0.49 21.54
C GLY A 508 1.26 0.85 21.39
N GLU A 509 1.91 1.91 20.90
CA GLU A 509 1.26 3.15 20.54
C GLU A 509 0.77 3.10 19.09
N ILE A 510 -0.38 3.74 18.77
CA ILE A 510 -0.84 3.84 17.39
C ILE A 510 0.13 4.66 16.55
N SER A 511 0.39 4.21 15.33
CA SER A 511 1.15 4.98 14.35
C SER A 511 0.56 6.37 14.13
N PRO A 512 1.35 7.46 14.27
CA PRO A 512 0.87 8.81 13.99
C PRO A 512 0.34 8.98 12.56
N SER A 513 0.90 8.24 11.59
CA SER A 513 0.47 8.28 10.20
C SER A 513 -0.97 7.78 10.00
N TYR A 514 -1.48 6.94 10.90
CA TYR A 514 -2.79 6.30 10.78
C TYR A 514 -3.76 6.63 11.92
N ALA A 515 -3.32 7.36 12.95
CA ALA A 515 -4.14 7.63 14.13
C ALA A 515 -5.51 8.23 13.81
N ALA A 516 -5.57 9.14 12.82
CA ALA A 516 -6.81 9.81 12.44
C ALA A 516 -7.83 8.90 11.73
N VAL A 517 -7.40 7.76 11.21
CA VAL A 517 -8.24 6.84 10.42
C VAL A 517 -8.45 5.47 11.11
N ALA A 518 -7.76 5.23 12.22
CA ALA A 518 -7.74 3.92 12.88
C ALA A 518 -9.14 3.42 13.27
N GLY A 519 -10.03 4.30 13.73
CA GLY A 519 -11.40 3.93 14.11
C GLY A 519 -12.28 3.47 12.93
N HIS A 520 -11.80 3.61 11.69
CA HIS A 520 -12.55 3.28 10.48
C HIS A 520 -12.18 1.92 9.88
N VAL A 521 -11.04 1.37 10.22
CA VAL A 521 -10.52 0.11 9.64
C VAL A 521 -10.79 -1.11 10.54
N PRO A 522 -10.68 -2.35 10.01
CA PRO A 522 -10.78 -3.58 10.80
C PRO A 522 -9.85 -3.60 12.01
N VAL A 523 -10.23 -4.33 13.06
CA VAL A 523 -9.46 -4.40 14.32
C VAL A 523 -8.06 -5.00 14.10
N ALA A 524 -7.91 -5.95 13.19
CA ALA A 524 -6.62 -6.54 12.86
C ALA A 524 -5.66 -5.49 12.27
N VAL A 525 -6.16 -4.63 11.37
CA VAL A 525 -5.40 -3.50 10.81
C VAL A 525 -5.00 -2.50 11.89
N GLN A 526 -5.95 -2.15 12.78
CA GLN A 526 -5.65 -1.26 13.92
C GLN A 526 -4.50 -1.81 14.76
N ARG A 527 -4.52 -3.13 15.07
CA ARG A 527 -3.46 -3.80 15.83
C ARG A 527 -2.11 -3.73 15.11
N ALA A 528 -2.09 -3.99 13.80
CA ALA A 528 -0.86 -3.89 13.03
C ALA A 528 -0.25 -2.49 13.09
N TRP A 529 -1.09 -1.44 13.15
CA TRP A 529 -0.65 -0.06 13.28
C TRP A 529 -0.15 0.34 14.67
N HIS A 530 -0.26 -0.53 15.68
CA HIS A 530 0.37 -0.34 16.99
C HIS A 530 1.79 -0.90 17.06
N LYS A 531 2.28 -1.51 15.98
CA LYS A 531 3.61 -2.10 15.92
C LYS A 531 4.58 -1.24 15.12
N ASN A 532 5.76 -0.95 15.69
CA ASN A 532 6.87 -0.38 14.95
C ASN A 532 7.83 -1.50 14.50
N SER A 533 8.15 -1.50 13.21
CA SER A 533 9.07 -2.48 12.62
C SER A 533 10.55 -2.17 12.87
N MET A 534 10.92 -0.93 13.20
CA MET A 534 12.27 -0.55 13.62
C MET A 534 12.47 -0.81 15.12
N ASN A 535 13.72 -1.07 15.50
CA ASN A 535 14.09 -1.28 16.90
C ASN A 535 14.15 0.05 17.67
N LEU A 536 12.98 0.65 17.94
CA LEU A 536 12.84 1.83 18.75
C LEU A 536 12.79 1.44 20.24
N THR A 537 13.73 1.96 21.03
CA THR A 537 13.85 1.71 22.47
C THR A 537 13.74 3.03 23.24
N GLU A 538 13.57 2.97 24.56
CA GLU A 538 13.57 4.19 25.39
C GLU A 538 14.88 4.99 25.27
N GLN A 539 16.01 4.30 25.07
CA GLN A 539 17.32 4.95 24.96
C GLN A 539 17.51 5.72 23.65
N ASN A 540 16.91 5.26 22.53
CA ASN A 540 17.09 5.89 21.23
C ASN A 540 15.89 6.72 20.75
N ALA A 541 14.72 6.58 21.39
CA ALA A 541 13.47 7.20 20.96
C ALA A 541 13.55 8.73 20.78
N ALA A 542 14.24 9.43 21.69
CA ALA A 542 14.39 10.88 21.61
C ALA A 542 15.21 11.29 20.36
N ARG A 543 16.31 10.58 20.11
CA ARG A 543 17.19 10.81 18.95
C ARG A 543 16.49 10.51 17.63
N TYR A 544 15.81 9.35 17.52
CA TYR A 544 15.07 8.97 16.32
C TYR A 544 13.95 9.96 16.00
N ARG A 545 13.21 10.39 17.02
CA ARG A 545 12.21 11.44 16.86
C ARG A 545 12.85 12.76 16.42
N GLY A 546 14.00 13.15 17.02
CA GLY A 546 14.76 14.32 16.61
C GLY A 546 15.20 14.25 15.14
N ALA A 547 15.63 13.09 14.69
CA ALA A 547 15.97 12.86 13.28
C ALA A 547 14.78 13.08 12.34
N TYR A 548 13.60 12.56 12.69
CA TYR A 548 12.39 12.80 11.92
C TYR A 548 11.98 14.28 11.90
N GLU A 549 12.05 14.97 13.06
CA GLU A 549 11.79 16.42 13.12
C GLU A 549 12.72 17.21 12.19
N LYS A 550 13.98 16.79 12.04
CA LYS A 550 14.91 17.40 11.09
C LYS A 550 14.45 17.20 9.64
N MET A 551 13.89 16.04 9.30
CA MET A 551 13.31 15.81 7.96
C MET A 551 12.16 16.77 7.69
N VAL A 552 11.22 16.89 8.62
CA VAL A 552 10.08 17.83 8.50
C VAL A 552 10.55 19.27 8.39
N GLN A 553 11.48 19.70 9.25
CA GLN A 553 12.05 21.06 9.21
C GLN A 553 12.76 21.34 7.89
N PHE A 554 13.49 20.36 7.36
CA PHE A 554 14.22 20.54 6.10
C PHE A 554 13.27 20.65 4.91
N VAL A 555 12.18 19.88 4.86
CA VAL A 555 11.11 20.06 3.85
C VAL A 555 10.55 21.47 3.89
N GLY A 556 10.25 22.02 5.07
CA GLY A 556 9.83 23.41 5.22
C GLY A 556 10.90 24.42 4.76
N GLN A 557 12.18 24.15 4.99
CA GLN A 557 13.28 25.00 4.50
C GLN A 557 13.37 24.97 2.97
N LEU A 558 13.29 23.80 2.36
CA LEU A 558 13.30 23.61 0.90
C LEU A 558 12.13 24.37 0.25
N TYR A 559 10.92 24.23 0.81
CA TYR A 559 9.74 24.95 0.34
C TYR A 559 9.95 26.47 0.36
N ARG A 560 10.37 27.03 1.51
CA ARG A 560 10.64 28.48 1.64
C ARG A 560 11.76 28.97 0.73
N ALA A 561 12.71 28.11 0.39
CA ALA A 561 13.78 28.42 -0.56
C ALA A 561 13.31 28.38 -2.02
N GLY A 562 12.09 27.88 -2.30
CA GLY A 562 11.54 27.77 -3.65
C GLY A 562 11.94 26.48 -4.38
N VAL A 563 12.42 25.46 -3.67
CA VAL A 563 12.62 24.13 -4.24
C VAL A 563 11.24 23.52 -4.50
N PRO A 564 10.97 23.01 -5.72
CA PRO A 564 9.67 22.45 -6.04
C PRO A 564 9.45 21.12 -5.30
N LEU A 565 8.23 20.94 -4.76
CA LEU A 565 7.82 19.74 -4.03
C LEU A 565 6.68 19.03 -4.74
N GLU A 566 6.64 17.70 -4.59
CA GLU A 566 5.53 16.84 -4.95
C GLU A 566 4.97 16.14 -3.70
N ALA A 567 3.69 15.75 -3.76
CA ALA A 567 3.03 15.03 -2.70
C ALA A 567 2.91 13.55 -3.08
N GLY A 568 3.86 12.76 -2.63
CA GLY A 568 3.86 11.31 -2.74
C GLY A 568 3.85 10.64 -1.38
N THR A 569 3.42 9.39 -1.30
CA THR A 569 3.22 8.73 0.00
C THR A 569 4.10 7.50 0.24
N ASP A 570 4.32 6.66 -0.75
CA ASP A 570 4.98 5.34 -0.62
C ASP A 570 4.38 4.53 0.55
N GLY A 571 3.06 4.61 0.71
CA GLY A 571 2.34 4.05 1.85
C GLY A 571 0.93 3.57 1.47
N ILE A 572 0.05 3.42 2.47
CA ILE A 572 -1.33 3.02 2.23
C ILE A 572 -2.07 4.19 1.56
N ALA A 573 -2.18 4.08 0.25
CA ALA A 573 -2.80 5.06 -0.59
C ALA A 573 -4.20 5.48 -0.08
N GLY A 574 -4.58 6.75 -0.31
CA GLY A 574 -5.86 7.28 0.15
C GLY A 574 -5.90 7.68 1.63
N PHE A 575 -5.07 7.13 2.50
CA PHE A 575 -4.93 7.55 3.90
C PHE A 575 -3.68 8.37 4.13
N THR A 576 -2.56 7.91 3.61
CA THR A 576 -1.26 8.52 3.86
C THR A 576 -1.07 9.84 3.12
N LEU A 577 -1.75 10.05 1.98
CA LEU A 577 -1.69 11.34 1.29
C LEU A 577 -2.29 12.48 2.15
N HIS A 578 -3.42 12.21 2.82
CA HIS A 578 -3.99 13.21 3.74
C HIS A 578 -3.03 13.53 4.89
N ARG A 579 -2.30 12.53 5.39
CA ARG A 579 -1.28 12.74 6.42
C ARG A 579 -0.07 13.49 5.89
N GLU A 580 0.37 13.21 4.67
CA GLU A 580 1.46 13.94 4.02
C GLU A 580 1.16 15.44 3.95
N LEU A 581 -0.08 15.83 3.60
CA LEU A 581 -0.52 17.22 3.58
C LEU A 581 -0.52 17.85 4.98
N GLU A 582 -0.91 17.11 6.03
CA GLU A 582 -0.78 17.59 7.42
C GLU A 582 0.69 17.80 7.81
N LEU A 583 1.59 16.95 7.34
CA LEU A 583 3.02 17.10 7.59
C LEU A 583 3.61 18.32 6.86
N TYR A 584 3.10 18.67 5.69
CA TYR A 584 3.46 19.92 5.00
C TYR A 584 3.04 21.15 5.81
N VAL A 585 1.82 21.13 6.36
CA VAL A 585 1.38 22.20 7.26
C VAL A 585 2.25 22.27 8.51
N ARG A 586 2.61 21.11 9.09
CA ARG A 586 3.55 21.02 10.20
C ARG A 586 4.96 21.54 9.83
N ALA A 587 5.40 21.38 8.58
CA ALA A 587 6.65 21.94 8.06
C ALA A 587 6.61 23.47 7.86
N GLY A 588 5.43 24.10 8.04
CA GLY A 588 5.24 25.54 8.00
C GLY A 588 4.58 26.09 6.73
N MET A 589 3.97 25.25 5.90
CA MET A 589 3.16 25.65 4.75
C MET A 589 1.76 26.02 5.22
N ALA A 590 1.10 26.95 4.53
CA ALA A 590 -0.33 27.16 4.73
C ALA A 590 -1.13 25.95 4.20
N PRO A 591 -2.29 25.62 4.79
CA PRO A 591 -3.12 24.49 4.30
C PRO A 591 -3.42 24.57 2.80
N ALA A 592 -3.74 25.76 2.28
CA ALA A 592 -4.00 25.97 0.85
C ALA A 592 -2.76 25.70 -0.03
N GLU A 593 -1.56 25.98 0.45
CA GLU A 593 -0.30 25.69 -0.25
C GLU A 593 -0.03 24.19 -0.29
N ALA A 594 -0.30 23.47 0.82
CA ALA A 594 -0.20 22.01 0.85
C ALA A 594 -1.18 21.38 -0.17
N LEU A 595 -2.41 21.86 -0.25
CA LEU A 595 -3.39 21.40 -1.25
C LEU A 595 -2.95 21.71 -2.69
N GLN A 596 -2.31 22.87 -2.92
CA GLN A 596 -1.74 23.20 -4.24
C GLN A 596 -0.69 22.19 -4.68
N ILE A 597 0.16 21.70 -3.77
CA ILE A 597 1.19 20.70 -4.06
C ILE A 597 0.54 19.39 -4.53
N ALA A 598 -0.53 18.94 -3.88
CA ALA A 598 -1.22 17.69 -4.23
C ALA A 598 -2.22 17.83 -5.40
N THR A 599 -2.38 19.00 -5.99
CA THR A 599 -3.30 19.24 -7.12
C THR A 599 -2.58 19.88 -8.30
N TRP A 600 -2.27 21.15 -8.23
CA TRP A 600 -1.61 21.92 -9.30
C TRP A 600 -0.22 21.39 -9.64
N ASN A 601 0.63 21.17 -8.61
CA ASN A 601 1.98 20.68 -8.83
C ASN A 601 1.98 19.25 -9.39
N GLY A 602 1.14 18.35 -8.86
CA GLY A 602 0.98 17.00 -9.40
C GLY A 602 0.64 17.01 -10.89
N ALA A 603 -0.34 17.83 -11.30
CA ALA A 603 -0.69 18.00 -12.71
C ALA A 603 0.45 18.62 -13.53
N ARG A 604 1.20 19.57 -12.96
CA ARG A 604 2.34 20.20 -13.63
C ARG A 604 3.46 19.21 -13.91
N PHE A 605 3.88 18.44 -12.91
CA PHE A 605 5.05 17.57 -13.03
C PHE A 605 4.76 16.27 -13.80
N THR A 606 3.48 15.88 -13.88
CA THR A 606 3.03 14.80 -14.77
C THR A 606 2.72 15.27 -16.20
N GLY A 607 2.92 16.55 -16.51
CA GLY A 607 2.61 17.12 -17.84
C GLY A 607 1.12 17.21 -18.14
N ARG A 608 0.22 17.11 -17.13
CA ARG A 608 -1.24 17.06 -17.30
C ARG A 608 -1.95 18.37 -16.95
N LEU A 609 -1.21 19.47 -16.75
CA LEU A 609 -1.80 20.74 -16.33
C LEU A 609 -2.82 21.31 -17.31
N GLY A 610 -2.71 20.99 -18.61
CA GLY A 610 -3.72 21.36 -19.60
C GLY A 610 -5.07 20.66 -19.44
N GLU A 611 -5.13 19.55 -18.70
CA GLU A 611 -6.34 18.74 -18.53
C GLU A 611 -6.83 18.58 -17.09
N LEU A 612 -5.94 18.71 -16.12
CA LEU A 612 -6.16 18.36 -14.69
C LEU A 612 -5.61 19.48 -13.79
N GLY A 613 -5.76 19.30 -12.48
CA GLY A 613 -5.10 20.10 -11.43
C GLY A 613 -5.77 21.42 -11.10
N SER A 614 -6.80 21.87 -11.82
CA SER A 614 -7.61 23.05 -11.49
C SER A 614 -9.06 22.90 -11.99
N ILE A 615 -9.96 23.73 -11.44
CA ILE A 615 -11.36 23.77 -11.83
C ILE A 615 -11.54 24.90 -12.86
N GLU A 616 -11.37 24.57 -14.15
CA GLU A 616 -11.45 25.49 -15.26
C GLU A 616 -12.23 24.88 -16.42
N PRO A 617 -13.02 25.70 -17.18
CA PRO A 617 -13.73 25.21 -18.36
C PRO A 617 -12.79 24.52 -19.36
N GLY A 618 -13.23 23.35 -19.84
CA GLY A 618 -12.49 22.51 -20.78
C GLY A 618 -11.65 21.41 -20.14
N LYS A 619 -11.25 21.54 -18.87
CA LYS A 619 -10.52 20.49 -18.14
C LYS A 619 -11.42 19.32 -17.78
N ARG A 620 -10.82 18.15 -17.50
CA ARG A 620 -11.53 16.96 -17.06
C ARG A 620 -12.24 17.22 -15.74
N ALA A 621 -13.40 16.64 -15.56
CA ALA A 621 -14.13 16.71 -14.31
C ALA A 621 -13.62 15.65 -13.32
N ASP A 622 -12.37 15.85 -12.89
CA ASP A 622 -11.72 15.12 -11.81
C ASP A 622 -11.78 16.02 -10.57
N LEU A 623 -12.79 15.79 -9.73
CA LEU A 623 -13.20 16.70 -8.66
C LEU A 623 -13.46 15.95 -7.37
N ILE A 624 -13.23 16.60 -6.22
CA ILE A 624 -13.66 16.12 -4.91
C ILE A 624 -14.48 17.18 -4.19
N LEU A 625 -15.55 16.72 -3.51
CA LEU A 625 -16.42 17.54 -2.70
C LEU A 625 -16.16 17.24 -1.23
N ILE A 626 -15.74 18.22 -0.46
CA ILE A 626 -15.30 18.08 0.93
C ILE A 626 -16.30 18.73 1.88
N ASP A 627 -16.73 17.98 2.89
CA ASP A 627 -17.59 18.45 3.96
C ASP A 627 -16.74 19.16 5.03
N GLY A 628 -16.46 20.45 4.82
CA GLY A 628 -15.59 21.28 5.63
C GLY A 628 -14.81 22.30 4.82
N ASP A 629 -13.70 22.75 5.37
CA ASP A 629 -12.80 23.74 4.75
C ASP A 629 -11.33 23.33 4.92
N PRO A 630 -10.77 22.54 3.99
CA PRO A 630 -9.39 22.06 4.09
C PRO A 630 -8.36 23.18 3.90
N THR A 631 -8.76 24.38 3.42
CA THR A 631 -7.87 25.55 3.33
C THR A 631 -7.71 26.28 4.67
N ALA A 632 -8.64 26.07 5.60
CA ALA A 632 -8.56 26.57 6.97
C ALA A 632 -8.04 25.48 7.94
N ASN A 633 -8.51 24.25 7.77
CA ASN A 633 -8.09 23.08 8.55
C ASN A 633 -7.77 21.93 7.60
N ILE A 634 -6.48 21.68 7.39
CA ILE A 634 -6.03 20.66 6.44
C ILE A 634 -6.61 19.25 6.71
N SER A 635 -6.92 18.90 7.96
CA SER A 635 -7.50 17.61 8.34
C SER A 635 -8.92 17.39 7.80
N ASP A 636 -9.62 18.45 7.39
CA ASP A 636 -10.92 18.34 6.71
C ASP A 636 -10.81 17.64 5.35
N ILE A 637 -9.59 17.52 4.78
CA ILE A 637 -9.34 16.75 3.55
C ILE A 637 -9.82 15.29 3.64
N ARG A 638 -9.93 14.71 4.85
CA ARG A 638 -10.47 13.37 5.06
C ARG A 638 -11.99 13.28 4.91
N ARG A 639 -12.68 14.42 4.86
CA ARG A 639 -14.14 14.50 4.86
C ARG A 639 -14.69 14.57 3.43
N ILE A 640 -14.15 13.76 2.53
CA ILE A 640 -14.59 13.71 1.13
C ILE A 640 -15.95 13.01 1.08
N SER A 641 -16.96 13.73 0.61
CA SER A 641 -18.32 13.24 0.49
C SER A 641 -18.68 12.74 -0.92
N LEU A 642 -17.88 13.15 -1.93
CA LEU A 642 -18.04 12.75 -3.32
C LEU A 642 -16.72 12.86 -4.06
N VAL A 643 -16.45 11.89 -4.92
CA VAL A 643 -15.35 11.92 -5.90
C VAL A 643 -15.97 11.84 -7.29
N MET A 644 -15.49 12.67 -8.20
CA MET A 644 -15.84 12.61 -9.62
C MET A 644 -14.55 12.39 -10.42
N LYS A 645 -14.56 11.39 -11.29
CA LYS A 645 -13.47 11.11 -12.23
C LYS A 645 -14.05 11.04 -13.65
N ASP A 646 -13.56 11.86 -14.56
CA ASP A 646 -14.07 11.96 -15.92
C ASP A 646 -15.61 12.12 -16.00
N GLY A 647 -16.20 12.82 -15.00
CA GLY A 647 -17.64 13.05 -14.89
C GLY A 647 -18.45 11.87 -14.30
N VAL A 648 -17.83 10.74 -14.02
CA VAL A 648 -18.45 9.64 -13.28
C VAL A 648 -18.34 9.92 -11.78
N THR A 649 -19.46 9.82 -11.08
CA THR A 649 -19.52 10.07 -9.64
C THR A 649 -19.32 8.80 -8.85
N TYR A 650 -18.50 8.86 -7.80
CA TYR A 650 -18.26 7.82 -6.81
C TYR A 650 -18.53 8.40 -5.42
N LEU A 651 -19.20 7.61 -4.58
CA LEU A 651 -19.46 7.99 -3.19
C LEU A 651 -18.45 7.28 -2.29
N PRO A 652 -17.51 7.99 -1.63
CA PRO A 652 -16.54 7.38 -0.73
C PRO A 652 -17.16 6.47 0.31
N SER A 653 -18.36 6.80 0.83
CA SER A 653 -19.10 5.96 1.78
C SER A 653 -19.38 4.55 1.24
N GLU A 654 -19.77 4.42 -0.03
CA GLU A 654 -20.04 3.13 -0.68
C GLU A 654 -18.74 2.38 -1.00
N VAL A 655 -17.70 3.11 -1.43
CA VAL A 655 -16.40 2.52 -1.76
C VAL A 655 -15.74 1.97 -0.47
N TYR A 656 -15.74 2.75 0.60
CA TYR A 656 -15.23 2.30 1.91
C TYR A 656 -15.98 1.06 2.43
N GLU A 657 -17.31 1.06 2.37
CA GLU A 657 -18.12 -0.08 2.78
C GLU A 657 -17.78 -1.35 1.96
N ALA A 658 -17.54 -1.21 0.66
CA ALA A 658 -17.18 -2.33 -0.22
C ALA A 658 -15.87 -3.01 0.15
N ILE A 659 -14.95 -2.31 0.82
CA ILE A 659 -13.64 -2.81 1.27
C ILE A 659 -13.56 -2.95 2.81
N GLY A 660 -14.70 -2.92 3.53
CA GLY A 660 -14.75 -3.13 4.98
C GLY A 660 -14.25 -1.95 5.83
N VAL A 661 -14.15 -0.76 5.25
CA VAL A 661 -13.80 0.49 5.95
C VAL A 661 -15.07 1.25 6.31
N LYS A 662 -15.15 1.83 7.51
CA LYS A 662 -16.26 2.68 7.91
C LYS A 662 -16.16 4.05 7.25
N ARG A 663 -17.28 4.58 6.77
CA ARG A 663 -17.34 5.91 6.16
C ARG A 663 -16.90 7.02 7.11
N PHE A 664 -16.35 8.10 6.56
CA PHE A 664 -15.94 9.30 7.31
C PHE A 664 -17.08 10.33 7.39
N VAL A 665 -17.82 10.51 6.30
CA VAL A 665 -18.93 11.45 6.16
C VAL A 665 -20.05 10.83 5.33
N ASP A 666 -21.25 11.41 5.43
CA ASP A 666 -22.38 11.04 4.58
C ASP A 666 -22.25 11.68 3.18
N PRO A 667 -22.78 11.05 2.13
CA PRO A 667 -22.81 11.64 0.80
C PRO A 667 -23.65 12.91 0.78
N PRO A 668 -23.41 13.84 -0.18
CA PRO A 668 -24.27 14.99 -0.37
C PRO A 668 -25.64 14.55 -0.86
N ALA A 669 -26.66 15.40 -0.69
CA ALA A 669 -27.93 15.17 -1.39
C ALA A 669 -27.70 15.32 -2.90
N PHE A 670 -28.16 14.36 -3.67
CA PHE A 670 -28.01 14.37 -5.12
C PHE A 670 -29.27 13.82 -5.82
N GLN A 671 -29.55 14.37 -6.99
CA GLN A 671 -30.59 13.90 -7.90
C GLN A 671 -29.91 13.64 -9.26
N LEU A 672 -29.49 12.40 -9.46
CA LEU A 672 -28.92 12.00 -10.74
C LEU A 672 -30.05 11.45 -11.63
N ALA A 673 -30.36 12.16 -12.71
CA ALA A 673 -31.18 11.60 -13.76
C ALA A 673 -30.45 10.40 -14.39
N ARG A 674 -31.16 9.29 -14.58
CA ARG A 674 -30.61 8.10 -15.25
C ARG A 674 -30.98 8.11 -16.73
N ARG A 675 -30.09 7.65 -17.58
CA ARG A 675 -30.46 7.34 -18.97
C ARG A 675 -31.46 6.19 -18.97
N ALA A 676 -32.53 6.32 -19.73
CA ALA A 676 -33.61 5.33 -19.77
C ALA A 676 -33.15 3.97 -20.35
N ASP A 677 -32.01 3.91 -21.03
CA ASP A 677 -31.54 2.77 -21.84
C ASP A 677 -30.09 2.35 -21.51
N ALA A 678 -29.60 2.54 -20.30
CA ALA A 678 -28.31 1.94 -19.90
C ALA A 678 -28.59 0.59 -19.21
N PRO A 679 -28.13 -0.54 -19.81
CA PRO A 679 -28.24 -1.85 -19.18
C PRO A 679 -27.48 -1.93 -17.87
#